data_226db4b85e16aa66242fb27ed726e7b8
#
_entry.id   226db4b85e16aa66242fb27ed726e7b8
#
_cell.length_a   1.000
_cell.length_b   1.000
_cell.length_c   1.000
_cell.angle_alpha   90.00
_cell.angle_beta   90.00
_cell.angle_gamma   90.00
#
_symmetry.space_group_name_H-M   'P 1'
#
loop_
_entity.id
_entity.type
_entity.pdbx_description
1 polymer ?
#
loop_
_entity_poly.entity_id
_entity_poly.type
_entity_poly.pdbx_seq_one_letter_code
_entity_poly.pdbx_strand_id
1 'polypeptide(L)'
;MEAALDTNIQYLSGVGPKRAALYHKLDIHTIHDLLYYFPRAYIDLSSPCFIADAPPWEICAVRARVVAKSSPQYVRKGMTIFKVKVADDSGSMLITFFNAKFTVEALKYDEEYIFYGKIGGSLLRKEMHAPAIYPASLPSAFIPVYPLTQGLSSKMIAANISQALHLLDENLPDPLPASIRQKYQLCHLHFALKNIHLPTDRESVEIARRRLIFEELLMLSLSLHTVRDDTFSQTSYLCKNVDLSPFLAQLPFQLTGAQQRAISDVCSDLQKSTPMNRLVQGDVGSGKTMVAAAAAFVAFQNGYLSALMAPTEILAQQHFQGLSRLLSPLGMRVALLCGSMTAKEKRDVKERIALGMVDLIIGTHALISEDVDLPNLALVVTDEQHRFGVGQRTKLSEKSDHPHTLVMSATPIPRTLALMIYGDLDVSIIDELPPHRQPVKTYVISSKLKERAYNFLKEHLDRGLQGYIVCPLVEAMENSPVNLQNAEEYADQLARGPFINYRVGVLHGKMRPKDKERIMDAFASGEIQLLVSTTVIEVGVDVPNAVIMMIENAERFGLSQLHQLRGRVGRGSQQSYCILISDNKNPETKERLEVMHQTNDGFKVAEYDLKARGPGDFLGKRQHGLPQLKIADLTTNMDLLTQAQQAAEELKGFANLNEGEKQLLKQAISRILSHVGEQLN
;
A
#
# COMPACT_ATOMS: atom_id res chain seq x y z
N MET A 1 27.33 -28.75 1.84
CA MET A 1 27.33 -27.36 2.35
C MET A 1 25.91 -26.81 2.50
N GLU A 2 25.01 -26.94 1.52
CA GLU A 2 23.59 -26.63 1.67
C GLU A 2 22.93 -27.37 2.84
N ALA A 3 23.31 -28.63 3.06
CA ALA A 3 22.84 -29.41 4.21
C ALA A 3 23.11 -28.75 5.59
N ALA A 4 24.08 -27.83 5.68
CA ALA A 4 24.37 -27.13 6.93
C ALA A 4 23.38 -25.98 7.21
N LEU A 5 22.93 -25.26 6.18
CA LEU A 5 21.95 -24.15 6.32
C LEU A 5 20.54 -24.66 6.60
N ASP A 6 20.16 -25.78 6.00
CA ASP A 6 18.84 -26.39 6.21
C ASP A 6 18.78 -27.27 7.47
N THR A 7 19.90 -27.33 8.23
CA THR A 7 19.96 -28.02 9.52
C THR A 7 19.00 -27.36 10.52
N ASN A 8 18.22 -28.19 11.24
CA ASN A 8 17.31 -27.70 12.27
C ASN A 8 18.09 -26.98 13.38
N ILE A 9 17.56 -25.83 13.82
CA ILE A 9 18.18 -24.93 14.79
C ILE A 9 18.51 -25.61 16.13
N GLN A 10 17.81 -26.69 16.51
CA GLN A 10 18.07 -27.43 17.75
C GLN A 10 19.48 -28.07 17.82
N TYR A 11 20.13 -28.28 16.66
CA TYR A 11 21.46 -28.85 16.58
C TYR A 11 22.58 -27.80 16.66
N LEU A 12 22.22 -26.51 16.67
CA LEU A 12 23.19 -25.45 16.94
C LEU A 12 23.62 -25.50 18.41
N SER A 13 24.92 -25.38 18.67
CA SER A 13 25.47 -25.45 20.03
C SER A 13 24.78 -24.44 20.94
N GLY A 14 24.31 -24.92 22.10
CA GLY A 14 23.61 -24.09 23.09
C GLY A 14 22.11 -23.85 22.79
N VAL A 15 21.52 -24.39 21.71
CA VAL A 15 20.08 -24.18 21.41
C VAL A 15 19.26 -25.36 21.88
N GLY A 16 19.54 -26.53 21.99
CA GLY A 16 18.74 -27.65 22.49
C GLY A 16 17.20 -27.53 22.37
N PRO A 17 16.41 -28.59 22.58
CA PRO A 17 14.98 -28.63 22.23
C PRO A 17 14.13 -27.53 22.91
N LYS A 18 14.44 -27.18 24.18
CA LYS A 18 13.68 -26.14 24.91
C LYS A 18 13.85 -24.75 24.31
N ARG A 19 15.08 -24.41 23.85
CA ARG A 19 15.32 -23.13 23.18
C ARG A 19 14.82 -23.15 21.74
N ALA A 20 14.93 -24.25 21.03
CA ALA A 20 14.38 -24.40 19.69
C ALA A 20 12.86 -24.09 19.69
N ALA A 21 12.13 -24.55 20.69
CA ALA A 21 10.70 -24.21 20.83
C ALA A 21 10.43 -22.70 21.01
N LEU A 22 11.40 -21.92 21.54
CA LEU A 22 11.28 -20.46 21.62
C LEU A 22 11.60 -19.80 20.28
N TYR A 23 12.56 -20.33 19.54
CA TYR A 23 12.86 -19.88 18.17
C TYR A 23 11.73 -20.17 17.21
N HIS A 24 11.06 -21.32 17.32
CA HIS A 24 9.86 -21.65 16.53
C HIS A 24 8.71 -20.63 16.72
N LYS A 25 8.60 -19.99 17.89
CA LYS A 25 7.63 -18.88 18.10
C LYS A 25 7.96 -17.60 17.29
N LEU A 26 9.19 -17.51 16.80
CA LEU A 26 9.67 -16.43 15.94
C LEU A 26 9.78 -16.89 14.48
N ASP A 27 9.18 -18.04 14.16
CA ASP A 27 9.23 -18.68 12.84
C ASP A 27 10.66 -19.00 12.37
N ILE A 28 11.54 -19.35 13.32
CA ILE A 28 12.93 -19.74 13.06
C ILE A 28 13.07 -21.24 13.30
N HIS A 29 13.18 -22.04 12.24
CA HIS A 29 13.25 -23.49 12.29
C HIS A 29 14.63 -24.03 11.91
N THR A 30 15.35 -23.34 11.04
CA THR A 30 16.64 -23.75 10.48
C THR A 30 17.75 -22.73 10.80
N ILE A 31 19.00 -23.11 10.54
CA ILE A 31 20.14 -22.18 10.60
C ILE A 31 19.98 -21.06 9.56
N HIS A 32 19.43 -21.39 8.37
CA HIS A 32 19.10 -20.39 7.38
C HIS A 32 18.13 -19.34 7.92
N ASP A 33 17.03 -19.75 8.56
CA ASP A 33 16.05 -18.81 9.10
C ASP A 33 16.67 -17.91 10.16
N LEU A 34 17.58 -18.44 10.97
CA LEU A 34 18.30 -17.66 11.97
C LEU A 34 19.20 -16.59 11.34
N LEU A 35 19.89 -16.90 10.25
CA LEU A 35 20.76 -15.96 9.53
C LEU A 35 19.97 -14.92 8.73
N TYR A 36 18.73 -15.22 8.36
CA TYR A 36 17.79 -14.27 7.75
C TYR A 36 16.81 -13.66 8.76
N TYR A 37 17.13 -13.76 10.06
CA TYR A 37 16.43 -13.05 11.14
C TYR A 37 17.16 -11.75 11.47
N PHE A 38 16.81 -10.68 10.78
CA PHE A 38 17.57 -9.43 10.79
C PHE A 38 17.34 -8.57 12.05
N PRO A 39 18.35 -7.78 12.49
CA PRO A 39 18.18 -6.80 13.52
C PRO A 39 17.18 -5.71 13.10
N ARG A 40 16.31 -5.31 14.04
CA ARG A 40 15.38 -4.18 13.83
C ARG A 40 16.04 -2.80 13.98
N ALA A 41 17.15 -2.73 14.74
CA ALA A 41 17.90 -1.52 15.04
C ALA A 41 19.32 -1.87 15.46
N TYR A 42 20.18 -0.85 15.52
CA TYR A 42 21.52 -0.96 16.07
C TYR A 42 21.71 0.08 17.16
N ILE A 43 22.38 -0.32 18.26
CA ILE A 43 22.88 0.60 19.28
C ILE A 43 24.27 1.03 18.83
N ASP A 44 24.43 2.33 18.58
CA ASP A 44 25.72 2.92 18.21
C ASP A 44 26.46 3.34 19.48
N LEU A 45 27.59 2.69 19.73
CA LEU A 45 28.50 2.97 20.84
C LEU A 45 29.85 3.51 20.36
N SER A 46 29.96 3.92 19.07
CA SER A 46 31.22 4.36 18.46
C SER A 46 31.74 5.67 19.05
N SER A 47 30.84 6.52 19.52
CA SER A 47 31.15 7.86 20.02
C SER A 47 30.43 8.12 21.34
N PRO A 48 30.83 7.46 22.46
CA PRO A 48 30.24 7.74 23.75
C PRO A 48 30.58 9.19 24.19
N CYS A 49 29.55 9.91 24.65
CA CYS A 49 29.70 11.27 25.11
C CYS A 49 30.27 11.35 26.55
N PHE A 50 30.84 12.50 26.90
CA PHE A 50 31.18 12.80 28.28
C PHE A 50 29.94 13.07 29.14
N ILE A 51 30.02 12.82 30.43
CA ILE A 51 28.91 13.04 31.38
C ILE A 51 28.41 14.51 31.28
N ALA A 52 29.34 15.49 31.19
CA ALA A 52 28.98 16.89 31.10
C ALA A 52 28.15 17.21 29.81
N ASP A 53 28.49 16.57 28.68
CA ASP A 53 27.88 16.83 27.36
C ASP A 53 26.65 15.99 27.12
N ALA A 54 26.37 14.97 27.94
CA ALA A 54 25.24 14.07 27.76
C ALA A 54 23.90 14.84 27.77
N PRO A 55 23.14 14.84 26.66
CA PRO A 55 21.94 15.65 26.52
C PRO A 55 20.83 15.17 27.47
N PRO A 56 20.20 16.08 28.24
CA PRO A 56 19.14 15.71 29.15
C PRO A 56 17.91 15.19 28.41
N TRP A 57 17.32 14.12 28.96
CA TRP A 57 16.11 13.44 28.44
C TRP A 57 16.28 12.68 27.14
N GLU A 58 17.48 12.62 26.58
CA GLU A 58 17.81 11.81 25.40
C GLU A 58 18.48 10.49 25.79
N ILE A 59 18.49 9.55 24.87
CA ILE A 59 19.19 8.27 25.00
C ILE A 59 20.58 8.45 24.39
N CYS A 60 21.60 8.22 25.19
CA CYS A 60 22.98 8.26 24.71
C CYS A 60 23.87 7.21 25.41
N ALA A 61 25.04 6.98 24.83
CA ALA A 61 26.12 6.19 25.42
C ALA A 61 27.06 7.11 26.21
N VAL A 62 27.35 6.76 27.44
CA VAL A 62 28.30 7.47 28.32
C VAL A 62 29.40 6.50 28.71
N ARG A 63 30.67 6.86 28.49
CA ARG A 63 31.83 6.11 28.98
C ARG A 63 32.25 6.66 30.34
N ALA A 64 32.27 5.81 31.38
CA ALA A 64 32.61 6.25 32.70
C ALA A 64 33.16 5.10 33.58
N ARG A 65 33.93 5.47 34.62
CA ARG A 65 34.47 4.53 35.63
C ARG A 65 33.53 4.42 36.82
N VAL A 66 33.48 3.23 37.42
CA VAL A 66 32.70 2.98 38.62
C VAL A 66 33.45 3.50 39.83
N VAL A 67 32.92 4.55 40.48
CA VAL A 67 33.57 5.20 41.63
C VAL A 67 33.03 4.66 42.95
N ALA A 68 31.72 4.48 43.06
CA ALA A 68 31.11 4.02 44.31
C ALA A 68 29.84 3.21 44.06
N LYS A 69 29.55 2.26 44.93
CA LYS A 69 28.30 1.49 44.97
C LYS A 69 27.64 1.70 46.32
N SER A 70 26.34 2.02 46.33
CA SER A 70 25.59 2.14 47.57
C SER A 70 25.12 0.79 48.08
N SER A 71 24.88 0.69 49.40
CA SER A 71 24.17 -0.44 50.00
C SER A 71 22.76 -0.59 49.37
N PRO A 72 22.25 -1.81 49.25
CA PRO A 72 20.89 -2.05 48.72
C PRO A 72 19.84 -1.33 49.57
N GLN A 73 18.93 -0.60 48.89
CA GLN A 73 17.82 0.10 49.55
C GLN A 73 16.52 -0.66 49.24
N TYR A 74 15.90 -1.19 50.32
CA TYR A 74 14.60 -1.87 50.22
C TYR A 74 13.48 -0.83 50.29
N VAL A 75 12.74 -0.63 49.19
CA VAL A 75 11.70 0.40 49.12
C VAL A 75 10.32 -0.18 49.44
N ARG A 76 10.03 -1.37 48.95
CA ARG A 76 8.81 -2.13 49.23
C ARG A 76 9.01 -3.62 48.94
N LYS A 77 8.04 -4.47 49.34
CA LYS A 77 8.10 -5.93 49.08
C LYS A 77 8.33 -6.21 47.57
N GLY A 78 9.47 -6.86 47.29
CA GLY A 78 9.87 -7.19 45.91
C GLY A 78 10.60 -6.10 45.12
N MET A 79 10.95 -4.94 45.76
CA MET A 79 11.67 -3.85 45.08
C MET A 79 12.89 -3.39 45.89
N THR A 80 14.05 -3.70 45.33
CA THR A 80 15.35 -3.28 45.86
C THR A 80 16.04 -2.35 44.87
N ILE A 81 16.51 -1.19 45.36
CA ILE A 81 17.22 -0.19 44.57
C ILE A 81 18.71 -0.28 44.87
N PHE A 82 19.51 -0.28 43.82
CA PHE A 82 20.98 -0.18 43.91
C PHE A 82 21.40 1.10 43.20
N LYS A 83 22.25 1.89 43.83
CA LYS A 83 22.81 3.11 43.23
C LYS A 83 24.30 2.94 43.01
N VAL A 84 24.76 3.26 41.83
CA VAL A 84 26.16 3.22 41.42
C VAL A 84 26.55 4.62 40.97
N LYS A 85 27.60 5.20 41.60
CA LYS A 85 28.16 6.45 41.14
C LYS A 85 29.26 6.15 40.12
N VAL A 86 29.17 6.76 38.97
CA VAL A 86 30.18 6.68 37.92
C VAL A 86 30.72 8.07 37.61
N ALA A 87 31.95 8.14 37.15
CA ALA A 87 32.60 9.40 36.79
C ALA A 87 33.51 9.24 35.57
N ASP A 88 33.66 10.32 34.85
CA ASP A 88 34.65 10.53 33.81
C ASP A 88 35.43 11.82 34.08
N ASP A 89 36.26 12.28 33.14
CA ASP A 89 37.08 13.47 33.32
C ASP A 89 36.24 14.79 33.33
N SER A 90 34.97 14.72 32.92
CA SER A 90 34.06 15.88 32.83
C SER A 90 33.13 16.01 34.06
N GLY A 91 32.88 14.92 34.79
CA GLY A 91 31.96 14.96 35.92
C GLY A 91 31.57 13.60 36.49
N SER A 92 30.49 13.59 37.26
CA SER A 92 29.94 12.35 37.82
C SER A 92 28.44 12.24 37.65
N MET A 93 27.95 11.01 37.48
CA MET A 93 26.56 10.67 37.28
C MET A 93 26.12 9.54 38.20
N LEU A 94 24.85 9.54 38.62
CA LEU A 94 24.27 8.48 39.44
C LEU A 94 23.47 7.52 38.54
N ILE A 95 23.77 6.24 38.64
CA ILE A 95 23.04 5.17 37.94
C ILE A 95 22.21 4.41 38.97
N THR A 96 20.90 4.27 38.66
CA THR A 96 19.96 3.56 39.54
C THR A 96 19.52 2.26 38.87
N PHE A 97 19.68 1.14 39.55
CA PHE A 97 19.24 -0.18 39.12
C PHE A 97 18.11 -0.70 40.03
N PHE A 98 17.18 -1.43 39.44
CA PHE A 98 16.05 -2.05 40.13
C PHE A 98 16.20 -3.57 40.11
N ASN A 99 16.18 -4.22 41.29
CA ASN A 99 16.29 -5.68 41.46
C ASN A 99 17.50 -6.34 40.76
N ALA A 100 18.54 -5.58 40.45
CA ALA A 100 19.68 -6.00 39.63
C ALA A 100 20.96 -6.29 40.47
N LYS A 101 20.83 -7.08 41.54
CA LYS A 101 21.95 -7.40 42.46
C LYS A 101 23.17 -7.93 41.69
N PHE A 102 23.00 -8.96 40.88
CA PHE A 102 24.09 -9.59 40.13
C PHE A 102 24.76 -8.64 39.13
N THR A 103 23.98 -7.77 38.47
CA THR A 103 24.51 -6.76 37.53
C THR A 103 25.44 -5.78 38.27
N VAL A 104 25.01 -5.29 39.45
CA VAL A 104 25.79 -4.33 40.22
C VAL A 104 27.01 -4.97 40.87
N GLU A 105 26.93 -6.23 41.30
CA GLU A 105 28.06 -6.99 41.83
C GLU A 105 29.13 -7.25 40.74
N ALA A 106 28.71 -7.50 39.50
CA ALA A 106 29.62 -7.74 38.39
C ALA A 106 30.43 -6.50 37.95
N LEU A 107 29.93 -5.29 38.19
CA LEU A 107 30.70 -4.06 37.94
C LEU A 107 31.90 -4.01 38.91
N LYS A 108 33.08 -3.74 38.41
CA LYS A 108 34.26 -3.60 39.26
C LYS A 108 34.59 -2.13 39.51
N TYR A 109 35.16 -1.84 40.71
CA TYR A 109 35.61 -0.51 41.03
C TYR A 109 36.78 -0.12 40.13
N ASP A 110 36.81 1.15 39.72
CA ASP A 110 37.83 1.77 38.90
C ASP A 110 37.97 1.18 37.46
N GLU A 111 37.06 0.28 37.07
CA GLU A 111 36.94 -0.19 35.69
C GLU A 111 36.01 0.70 34.89
N GLU A 112 36.34 0.90 33.58
CA GLU A 112 35.52 1.66 32.63
C GLU A 112 34.48 0.77 31.98
N TYR A 113 33.26 1.32 31.85
CA TYR A 113 32.15 0.73 31.16
C TYR A 113 31.45 1.77 30.26
N ILE A 114 30.75 1.33 29.26
CA ILE A 114 29.81 2.17 28.46
C ILE A 114 28.40 1.91 28.99
N PHE A 115 27.77 2.96 29.49
CA PHE A 115 26.39 2.96 29.95
C PHE A 115 25.50 3.57 28.89
N TYR A 116 24.55 2.80 28.38
CA TYR A 116 23.61 3.23 27.32
C TYR A 116 22.20 3.31 27.88
N GLY A 117 21.63 4.49 27.90
CA GLY A 117 20.29 4.71 28.42
C GLY A 117 19.86 6.16 28.37
N LYS A 118 18.65 6.43 28.88
CA LYS A 118 18.08 7.77 28.91
C LYS A 118 18.69 8.58 30.06
N ILE A 119 19.21 9.77 29.72
CA ILE A 119 19.71 10.71 30.72
C ILE A 119 18.54 11.40 31.41
N GLY A 120 18.47 11.34 32.70
CA GLY A 120 17.52 12.04 33.57
C GLY A 120 18.20 13.01 34.52
N GLY A 121 17.42 13.55 35.47
CA GLY A 121 17.91 14.48 36.47
C GLY A 121 17.95 15.93 36.02
N SER A 122 18.83 16.72 36.63
CA SER A 122 19.04 18.13 36.28
C SER A 122 20.38 18.32 35.56
N LEU A 123 20.62 19.50 35.01
CA LEU A 123 21.90 19.84 34.34
C LEU A 123 23.11 19.65 35.28
N LEU A 124 22.93 19.90 36.59
CA LEU A 124 24.00 19.79 37.60
C LEU A 124 24.10 18.37 38.20
N ARG A 125 23.02 17.57 38.13
CA ARG A 125 22.98 16.24 38.68
C ARG A 125 22.30 15.30 37.70
N LYS A 126 23.10 14.74 36.81
CA LYS A 126 22.64 13.77 35.83
C LYS A 126 22.44 12.41 36.46
N GLU A 127 21.40 11.72 36.03
CA GLU A 127 21.04 10.39 36.50
C GLU A 127 20.69 9.50 35.30
N MET A 128 20.89 8.19 35.43
CA MET A 128 20.46 7.21 34.43
C MET A 128 19.77 6.03 35.12
N HIS A 129 18.65 5.57 34.61
CA HIS A 129 17.89 4.49 35.21
C HIS A 129 18.00 3.23 34.35
N ALA A 130 18.44 2.14 34.99
CA ALA A 130 18.57 0.79 34.42
C ALA A 130 19.18 0.78 32.97
N PRO A 131 20.40 1.40 32.79
CA PRO A 131 21.03 1.40 31.46
C PRO A 131 21.45 -0.01 31.05
N ALA A 132 21.62 -0.22 29.75
CA ALA A 132 22.41 -1.31 29.22
C ALA A 132 23.90 -1.03 29.51
N ILE A 133 24.65 -2.07 29.89
CA ILE A 133 26.05 -1.95 30.26
C ILE A 133 26.89 -2.77 29.30
N TYR A 134 27.94 -2.13 28.79
CA TYR A 134 28.89 -2.75 27.86
C TYR A 134 30.31 -2.54 28.38
N PRO A 135 31.25 -3.50 28.18
CA PRO A 135 32.67 -3.31 28.46
C PRO A 135 33.22 -2.13 27.62
N ALA A 136 34.19 -1.41 28.15
CA ALA A 136 34.85 -0.33 27.43
C ALA A 136 35.62 -0.82 26.18
N SER A 137 36.12 -2.07 26.22
CA SER A 137 36.80 -2.75 25.11
C SER A 137 35.81 -3.67 24.37
N LEU A 138 35.04 -3.10 23.46
CA LEU A 138 34.12 -3.87 22.59
C LEU A 138 34.80 -4.28 21.29
N PRO A 139 34.57 -5.49 20.77
CA PRO A 139 35.04 -5.89 19.42
C PRO A 139 34.30 -5.15 18.31
N SER A 140 33.10 -4.63 18.54
CA SER A 140 32.33 -3.79 17.65
C SER A 140 31.56 -2.75 18.44
N ALA A 141 31.53 -1.52 17.92
CA ALA A 141 30.77 -0.42 18.50
C ALA A 141 29.28 -0.43 18.10
N PHE A 142 28.89 -1.25 17.13
CA PHE A 142 27.53 -1.38 16.65
C PHE A 142 26.91 -2.68 17.16
N ILE A 143 25.94 -2.57 18.07
CA ILE A 143 25.30 -3.73 18.72
C ILE A 143 23.93 -3.98 18.08
N PRO A 144 23.70 -5.14 17.44
CA PRO A 144 22.41 -5.44 16.83
C PRO A 144 21.32 -5.68 17.90
N VAL A 145 20.13 -5.13 17.64
CA VAL A 145 18.94 -5.32 18.49
C VAL A 145 17.91 -6.13 17.70
N TYR A 146 17.64 -7.35 18.15
CA TYR A 146 16.68 -8.25 17.51
C TYR A 146 15.27 -8.09 18.09
N PRO A 147 14.21 -8.38 17.33
CA PRO A 147 12.88 -8.63 17.87
C PRO A 147 12.93 -9.80 18.86
N LEU A 148 12.13 -9.77 19.92
CA LEU A 148 12.23 -10.73 21.02
C LEU A 148 10.90 -11.42 21.30
N THR A 149 10.99 -12.66 21.81
CA THR A 149 9.87 -13.35 22.47
C THR A 149 10.24 -13.65 23.92
N GLN A 150 9.25 -13.95 24.76
CA GLN A 150 9.48 -14.27 26.17
C GLN A 150 10.41 -15.48 26.29
N GLY A 151 11.50 -15.30 27.02
CA GLY A 151 12.52 -16.31 27.25
C GLY A 151 13.76 -16.25 26.34
N LEU A 152 13.76 -15.41 25.30
CA LEU A 152 14.96 -15.10 24.50
C LEU A 152 15.41 -13.66 24.73
N SER A 153 16.73 -13.45 24.77
CA SER A 153 17.33 -12.12 24.80
C SER A 153 18.10 -11.82 23.52
N SER A 154 18.25 -10.54 23.18
CA SER A 154 19.03 -10.12 21.99
C SER A 154 20.47 -10.65 22.04
N LYS A 155 21.07 -10.69 23.25
CA LYS A 155 22.42 -11.25 23.45
C LYS A 155 22.48 -12.74 23.15
N MET A 156 21.44 -13.51 23.49
CA MET A 156 21.40 -14.95 23.19
C MET A 156 21.23 -15.18 21.68
N ILE A 157 20.38 -14.42 21.04
CA ILE A 157 20.19 -14.50 19.57
C ILE A 157 21.50 -14.14 18.86
N ALA A 158 22.15 -13.03 19.24
CA ALA A 158 23.43 -12.62 18.67
C ALA A 158 24.53 -13.67 18.84
N ALA A 159 24.62 -14.32 20.01
CA ALA A 159 25.58 -15.39 20.24
C ALA A 159 25.33 -16.62 19.36
N ASN A 160 24.08 -17.01 19.17
CA ASN A 160 23.73 -18.14 18.32
C ASN A 160 23.95 -17.81 16.83
N ILE A 161 23.66 -16.57 16.41
CA ILE A 161 23.97 -16.11 15.03
C ILE A 161 25.49 -16.08 14.81
N SER A 162 26.27 -15.62 15.76
CA SER A 162 27.73 -15.66 15.65
C SER A 162 28.25 -17.09 15.44
N GLN A 163 27.70 -18.07 16.16
CA GLN A 163 28.03 -19.48 15.94
C GLN A 163 27.60 -19.97 14.55
N ALA A 164 26.39 -19.59 14.10
CA ALA A 164 25.91 -19.96 12.79
C ALA A 164 26.80 -19.37 11.67
N LEU A 165 27.27 -18.14 11.82
CA LEU A 165 28.18 -17.48 10.88
C LEU A 165 29.54 -18.18 10.79
N HIS A 166 30.05 -18.74 11.91
CA HIS A 166 31.30 -19.51 11.92
C HIS A 166 31.17 -20.86 11.19
N LEU A 167 29.95 -21.37 10.96
CA LEU A 167 29.71 -22.57 10.17
C LEU A 167 29.68 -22.29 8.64
N LEU A 168 29.61 -20.99 8.26
CA LEU A 168 29.62 -20.59 6.87
C LEU A 168 31.06 -20.58 6.30
N ASP A 169 31.21 -21.12 5.12
CA ASP A 169 32.45 -20.98 4.31
C ASP A 169 32.47 -19.55 3.72
N GLU A 170 33.68 -18.98 3.56
CA GLU A 170 33.86 -17.72 2.83
C GLU A 170 33.38 -17.81 1.38
N ASN A 171 33.36 -19.00 0.79
CA ASN A 171 32.85 -19.32 -0.56
C ASN A 171 31.37 -19.72 -0.55
N LEU A 172 30.56 -19.15 0.37
CA LEU A 172 29.12 -19.40 0.41
C LEU A 172 28.48 -19.18 -0.98
N PRO A 173 27.75 -20.17 -1.53
CA PRO A 173 27.04 -19.98 -2.79
C PRO A 173 26.10 -18.77 -2.74
N ASP A 174 26.24 -17.88 -3.72
CA ASP A 174 25.45 -16.64 -3.76
C ASP A 174 24.28 -16.82 -4.74
N PRO A 175 23.03 -16.69 -4.31
CA PRO A 175 21.87 -16.83 -5.19
C PRO A 175 21.80 -15.72 -6.24
N LEU A 176 22.46 -14.56 -6.04
CA LEU A 176 22.52 -13.53 -7.05
C LEU A 176 23.65 -13.81 -8.05
N PRO A 177 23.35 -13.89 -9.36
CA PRO A 177 24.36 -14.04 -10.41
C PRO A 177 25.42 -12.93 -10.35
N ALA A 178 26.67 -13.27 -10.71
CA ALA A 178 27.78 -12.32 -10.67
C ALA A 178 27.53 -11.08 -11.54
N SER A 179 26.87 -11.23 -12.70
CA SER A 179 26.49 -10.13 -13.59
C SER A 179 25.56 -9.11 -12.91
N ILE A 180 24.57 -9.59 -12.16
CA ILE A 180 23.62 -8.76 -11.41
C ILE A 180 24.35 -8.02 -10.28
N ARG A 181 25.19 -8.73 -9.52
CA ARG A 181 25.95 -8.11 -8.43
C ARG A 181 26.87 -6.99 -8.92
N GLN A 182 27.57 -7.19 -10.04
CA GLN A 182 28.43 -6.17 -10.64
C GLN A 182 27.63 -4.96 -11.14
N LYS A 183 26.54 -5.22 -11.89
CA LYS A 183 25.70 -4.15 -12.46
C LYS A 183 25.09 -3.22 -11.41
N TYR A 184 24.59 -3.81 -10.33
CA TYR A 184 23.89 -3.05 -9.26
C TYR A 184 24.80 -2.75 -8.06
N GLN A 185 26.12 -3.01 -8.16
CA GLN A 185 27.14 -2.71 -7.13
C GLN A 185 26.78 -3.33 -5.77
N LEU A 186 26.49 -4.64 -5.78
CA LEU A 186 26.08 -5.38 -4.58
C LEU A 186 27.26 -6.23 -4.05
N CYS A 187 27.43 -6.26 -2.73
CA CYS A 187 28.42 -7.10 -2.09
C CYS A 187 28.05 -8.59 -2.15
N HIS A 188 29.01 -9.45 -1.85
CA HIS A 188 28.82 -10.90 -1.77
C HIS A 188 27.94 -11.27 -0.55
N LEU A 189 27.18 -12.38 -0.65
CA LEU A 189 26.25 -12.82 0.41
C LEU A 189 26.96 -13.03 1.75
N HIS A 190 28.13 -13.67 1.78
CA HIS A 190 28.91 -13.86 3.02
C HIS A 190 29.22 -12.55 3.72
N PHE A 191 29.66 -11.52 2.97
CA PHE A 191 29.91 -10.17 3.51
C PHE A 191 28.62 -9.56 4.08
N ALA A 192 27.52 -9.70 3.36
CA ALA A 192 26.23 -9.13 3.77
C ALA A 192 25.73 -9.77 5.07
N LEU A 193 25.70 -11.11 5.17
CA LEU A 193 25.27 -11.82 6.36
C LEU A 193 26.18 -11.56 7.57
N LYS A 194 27.50 -11.47 7.36
CA LYS A 194 28.44 -11.14 8.42
C LYS A 194 28.18 -9.73 8.97
N ASN A 195 28.12 -8.73 8.10
CA ASN A 195 28.06 -7.33 8.52
C ASN A 195 26.66 -6.84 8.94
N ILE A 196 25.58 -7.53 8.55
CA ILE A 196 24.26 -7.23 9.09
C ILE A 196 24.12 -7.67 10.56
N HIS A 197 24.85 -8.71 10.99
CA HIS A 197 24.77 -9.29 12.33
C HIS A 197 25.94 -8.91 13.23
N LEU A 198 27.14 -8.80 12.66
CA LEU A 198 28.38 -8.47 13.36
C LEU A 198 29.09 -7.31 12.63
N PRO A 199 28.47 -6.13 12.59
CA PRO A 199 29.02 -5.00 11.84
C PRO A 199 30.32 -4.48 12.45
N THR A 200 31.23 -4.08 11.58
CA THR A 200 32.46 -3.37 11.99
C THR A 200 32.21 -1.88 12.16
N ASP A 201 31.39 -1.30 11.31
CA ASP A 201 31.08 0.12 11.22
C ASP A 201 29.70 0.34 10.57
N ARG A 202 29.27 1.59 10.49
CA ARG A 202 27.98 1.97 9.93
C ARG A 202 27.91 1.73 8.41
N GLU A 203 29.00 1.99 7.70
CA GLU A 203 29.05 1.85 6.24
C GLU A 203 28.87 0.38 5.84
N SER A 204 29.52 -0.54 6.55
CA SER A 204 29.38 -2.00 6.31
C SER A 204 27.94 -2.48 6.53
N VAL A 205 27.22 -1.91 7.50
CA VAL A 205 25.78 -2.19 7.72
C VAL A 205 24.95 -1.71 6.51
N GLU A 206 25.20 -0.50 6.02
CA GLU A 206 24.44 0.07 4.89
C GLU A 206 24.67 -0.73 3.60
N ILE A 207 25.92 -1.13 3.32
CA ILE A 207 26.26 -2.01 2.20
C ILE A 207 25.56 -3.37 2.31
N ALA A 208 25.60 -3.97 3.49
CA ALA A 208 24.96 -5.26 3.75
C ALA A 208 23.43 -5.17 3.61
N ARG A 209 22.81 -4.14 4.18
CA ARG A 209 21.36 -3.88 4.06
C ARG A 209 20.94 -3.72 2.61
N ARG A 210 21.65 -2.88 1.84
CA ARG A 210 21.37 -2.67 0.41
C ARG A 210 21.33 -4.00 -0.34
N ARG A 211 22.31 -4.85 -0.11
CA ARG A 211 22.40 -6.17 -0.75
C ARG A 211 21.23 -7.08 -0.39
N LEU A 212 20.90 -7.18 0.90
CA LEU A 212 19.85 -8.08 1.38
C LEU A 212 18.45 -7.59 1.01
N ILE A 213 18.21 -6.29 1.02
CA ILE A 213 16.97 -5.67 0.54
C ILE A 213 16.78 -5.95 -0.95
N PHE A 214 17.83 -5.74 -1.76
CA PHE A 214 17.76 -6.00 -3.20
C PHE A 214 17.47 -7.48 -3.47
N GLU A 215 18.12 -8.41 -2.77
CA GLU A 215 17.87 -9.84 -2.89
C GLU A 215 16.41 -10.18 -2.57
N GLU A 216 15.89 -9.73 -1.44
CA GLU A 216 14.52 -10.00 -1.02
C GLU A 216 13.51 -9.51 -2.07
N LEU A 217 13.69 -8.30 -2.59
CA LEU A 217 12.83 -7.69 -3.61
C LEU A 217 12.96 -8.38 -4.98
N LEU A 218 14.17 -8.79 -5.35
CA LEU A 218 14.39 -9.54 -6.60
C LEU A 218 13.76 -10.93 -6.56
N MET A 219 13.98 -11.67 -5.46
CA MET A 219 13.40 -13.01 -5.30
C MET A 219 11.86 -12.94 -5.28
N LEU A 220 11.29 -11.93 -4.63
CA LEU A 220 9.87 -11.70 -4.67
C LEU A 220 9.36 -11.41 -6.10
N SER A 221 10.05 -10.54 -6.84
CA SER A 221 9.69 -10.21 -8.23
C SER A 221 9.77 -11.45 -9.14
N LEU A 222 10.81 -12.25 -9.02
CA LEU A 222 10.98 -13.49 -9.79
C LEU A 222 9.93 -14.56 -9.39
N SER A 223 9.57 -14.65 -8.11
CA SER A 223 8.52 -15.56 -7.64
C SER A 223 7.17 -15.22 -8.28
N LEU A 224 6.82 -13.94 -8.35
CA LEU A 224 5.61 -13.47 -9.01
C LEU A 224 5.61 -13.78 -10.52
N HIS A 225 6.76 -13.64 -11.19
CA HIS A 225 6.91 -14.04 -12.60
C HIS A 225 6.73 -15.55 -12.78
N THR A 226 7.29 -16.38 -11.89
CA THR A 226 7.18 -17.84 -11.98
C THR A 226 5.74 -18.31 -11.80
N VAL A 227 5.03 -17.80 -10.79
CA VAL A 227 3.60 -18.11 -10.57
C VAL A 227 2.77 -17.71 -11.80
N ARG A 228 3.12 -16.60 -12.43
CA ARG A 228 2.46 -16.12 -13.65
C ARG A 228 2.68 -17.09 -14.82
N ASP A 229 3.91 -17.50 -15.07
CA ASP A 229 4.24 -18.39 -16.21
C ASP A 229 3.60 -19.80 -16.06
N ASP A 230 3.46 -20.30 -14.83
CA ASP A 230 2.80 -21.59 -14.53
C ASP A 230 1.26 -21.51 -14.64
N THR A 231 0.66 -20.33 -14.51
CA THR A 231 -0.78 -20.13 -14.51
C THR A 231 -1.35 -19.86 -15.91
N PHE A 232 -0.53 -19.44 -16.88
CA PHE A 232 -1.02 -19.06 -18.20
C PHE A 232 -1.11 -20.24 -19.18
N SER A 233 -2.31 -20.82 -19.23
CA SER A 233 -2.80 -21.57 -20.38
C SER A 233 -2.91 -20.68 -21.61
N GLN A 234 -2.93 -21.25 -22.82
CA GLN A 234 -3.20 -20.48 -24.03
C GLN A 234 -4.66 -20.03 -24.03
N THR A 235 -4.91 -18.80 -24.47
CA THR A 235 -6.27 -18.31 -24.68
C THR A 235 -6.79 -18.77 -26.05
N SER A 236 -8.11 -19.10 -26.10
CA SER A 236 -8.80 -19.37 -27.36
C SER A 236 -9.23 -18.10 -28.09
N TYR A 237 -9.07 -16.91 -27.48
CA TYR A 237 -9.64 -15.63 -27.93
C TYR A 237 -8.61 -14.68 -28.54
N LEU A 238 -7.88 -15.15 -29.54
CA LEU A 238 -6.89 -14.33 -30.25
C LEU A 238 -7.56 -13.26 -31.13
N CYS A 239 -7.31 -11.99 -30.86
CA CYS A 239 -7.81 -10.88 -31.67
C CYS A 239 -6.87 -10.57 -32.83
N LYS A 240 -7.15 -11.09 -33.99
CA LYS A 240 -6.35 -10.88 -35.22
C LYS A 240 -6.58 -9.52 -35.85
N ASN A 241 -7.83 -9.02 -35.83
CA ASN A 241 -8.20 -7.71 -36.38
C ASN A 241 -8.17 -6.66 -35.26
N VAL A 242 -7.36 -5.61 -35.42
CA VAL A 242 -7.13 -4.54 -34.43
C VAL A 242 -7.22 -3.15 -35.12
N ASP A 243 -8.14 -2.98 -36.08
CA ASP A 243 -8.36 -1.67 -36.68
C ASP A 243 -9.19 -0.75 -35.80
N LEU A 244 -8.53 0.23 -35.18
CA LEU A 244 -9.17 1.24 -34.34
C LEU A 244 -9.65 2.49 -35.11
N SER A 245 -9.39 2.60 -36.43
CA SER A 245 -9.72 3.81 -37.21
C SER A 245 -11.20 4.21 -37.08
N PRO A 246 -12.18 3.28 -37.17
CA PRO A 246 -13.59 3.63 -37.02
C PRO A 246 -13.93 4.13 -35.62
N PHE A 247 -13.33 3.52 -34.59
CA PHE A 247 -13.52 3.93 -33.20
C PHE A 247 -12.95 5.33 -32.93
N LEU A 248 -11.74 5.60 -33.40
CA LEU A 248 -11.08 6.89 -33.24
C LEU A 248 -11.83 8.03 -33.96
N ALA A 249 -12.40 7.75 -35.14
CA ALA A 249 -13.20 8.71 -35.88
C ALA A 249 -14.51 9.09 -35.18
N GLN A 250 -15.05 8.21 -34.33
CA GLN A 250 -16.29 8.44 -33.58
C GLN A 250 -16.09 9.26 -32.31
N LEU A 251 -14.83 9.40 -31.81
CA LEU A 251 -14.55 10.15 -30.58
C LEU A 251 -14.78 11.66 -30.80
N PRO A 252 -15.53 12.35 -29.89
CA PRO A 252 -15.74 13.78 -29.95
C PRO A 252 -14.53 14.61 -29.49
N PHE A 253 -13.42 13.98 -29.18
CA PHE A 253 -12.18 14.58 -28.67
C PHE A 253 -10.95 13.76 -29.09
N GLN A 254 -9.78 14.37 -29.02
CA GLN A 254 -8.52 13.67 -29.25
C GLN A 254 -8.06 12.96 -27.97
N LEU A 255 -7.55 11.73 -28.11
CA LEU A 255 -6.95 11.00 -27.02
C LEU A 255 -5.61 11.63 -26.61
N THR A 256 -5.33 11.64 -25.32
CA THR A 256 -4.00 12.03 -24.79
C THR A 256 -2.93 11.01 -25.19
N GLY A 257 -1.66 11.40 -25.16
CA GLY A 257 -0.56 10.50 -25.43
C GLY A 257 -0.56 9.28 -24.49
N ALA A 258 -0.88 9.48 -23.22
CA ALA A 258 -0.98 8.40 -22.24
C ALA A 258 -2.12 7.43 -22.53
N GLN A 259 -3.27 7.92 -22.96
CA GLN A 259 -4.40 7.08 -23.40
C GLN A 259 -4.04 6.25 -24.64
N GLN A 260 -3.36 6.86 -25.62
CA GLN A 260 -2.90 6.16 -26.82
C GLN A 260 -1.91 5.05 -26.49
N ARG A 261 -0.94 5.31 -25.60
CA ARG A 261 -0.01 4.27 -25.12
C ARG A 261 -0.76 3.12 -24.45
N ALA A 262 -1.68 3.42 -23.53
CA ALA A 262 -2.45 2.39 -22.82
C ALA A 262 -3.32 1.55 -23.78
N ILE A 263 -3.93 2.16 -24.79
CA ILE A 263 -4.70 1.45 -25.84
C ILE A 263 -3.76 0.58 -26.68
N SER A 264 -2.59 1.08 -27.06
CA SER A 264 -1.58 0.31 -27.80
C SER A 264 -1.10 -0.93 -27.02
N ASP A 265 -0.84 -0.78 -25.72
CA ASP A 265 -0.48 -1.89 -24.84
C ASP A 265 -1.57 -2.96 -24.80
N VAL A 266 -2.82 -2.56 -24.60
CA VAL A 266 -3.99 -3.45 -24.58
C VAL A 266 -4.16 -4.17 -25.90
N CYS A 267 -4.08 -3.46 -27.03
CA CYS A 267 -4.19 -4.06 -28.36
C CYS A 267 -3.07 -5.07 -28.63
N SER A 268 -1.85 -4.75 -28.21
CA SER A 268 -0.71 -5.68 -28.32
C SER A 268 -0.93 -6.96 -27.51
N ASP A 269 -1.53 -6.86 -26.33
CA ASP A 269 -1.82 -8.04 -25.50
C ASP A 269 -2.96 -8.88 -26.07
N LEU A 270 -4.02 -8.26 -26.60
CA LEU A 270 -5.14 -8.96 -27.23
C LEU A 270 -4.72 -9.78 -28.47
N GLN A 271 -3.57 -9.46 -29.07
CA GLN A 271 -2.99 -10.19 -30.21
C GLN A 271 -2.10 -11.37 -29.80
N LYS A 272 -1.81 -11.55 -28.51
CA LYS A 272 -0.98 -12.66 -28.01
C LYS A 272 -1.80 -13.93 -27.83
N SER A 273 -1.15 -15.07 -27.91
CA SER A 273 -1.75 -16.38 -27.60
C SER A 273 -1.94 -16.62 -26.09
N THR A 274 -1.42 -15.75 -25.24
CA THR A 274 -1.61 -15.75 -23.79
C THR A 274 -2.70 -14.77 -23.40
N PRO A 275 -3.57 -15.07 -22.43
CA PRO A 275 -4.62 -14.14 -22.01
C PRO A 275 -4.00 -12.86 -21.42
N MET A 276 -4.51 -11.70 -21.85
CA MET A 276 -4.15 -10.43 -21.24
C MET A 276 -4.60 -10.42 -19.79
N ASN A 277 -3.73 -9.99 -18.89
CA ASN A 277 -4.09 -9.66 -17.51
C ASN A 277 -3.47 -8.30 -17.17
N ARG A 278 -4.23 -7.20 -17.38
CA ARG A 278 -3.69 -5.84 -17.36
C ARG A 278 -4.48 -4.90 -16.46
N LEU A 279 -3.74 -4.12 -15.66
CA LEU A 279 -4.25 -3.01 -14.87
C LEU A 279 -4.05 -1.69 -15.63
N VAL A 280 -5.13 -0.98 -15.92
CA VAL A 280 -5.11 0.41 -16.39
C VAL A 280 -5.34 1.32 -15.20
N GLN A 281 -4.30 2.05 -14.83
CA GLN A 281 -4.30 2.95 -13.69
C GLN A 281 -4.24 4.40 -14.15
N GLY A 282 -4.99 5.26 -13.50
CA GLY A 282 -4.98 6.69 -13.80
C GLY A 282 -5.88 7.46 -12.85
N ASP A 283 -5.68 8.74 -12.75
CA ASP A 283 -6.46 9.61 -11.89
C ASP A 283 -7.96 9.59 -12.22
N VAL A 284 -8.79 10.09 -11.30
CA VAL A 284 -10.22 10.24 -11.54
C VAL A 284 -10.44 11.14 -12.76
N GLY A 285 -11.19 10.63 -13.77
CA GLY A 285 -11.44 11.35 -15.00
C GLY A 285 -10.28 11.41 -16.01
N SER A 286 -9.25 10.56 -15.87
CA SER A 286 -8.17 10.40 -16.86
C SER A 286 -8.61 9.70 -18.17
N GLY A 287 -9.85 9.19 -18.22
CA GLY A 287 -10.42 8.54 -19.41
C GLY A 287 -10.12 7.04 -19.53
N LYS A 288 -9.91 6.32 -18.43
CA LYS A 288 -9.76 4.84 -18.40
C LYS A 288 -10.86 4.10 -19.17
N THR A 289 -12.08 4.59 -19.07
CA THR A 289 -13.24 4.02 -19.77
C THR A 289 -13.05 3.99 -21.29
N MET A 290 -12.28 4.93 -21.87
CA MET A 290 -11.99 4.94 -23.31
C MET A 290 -11.05 3.80 -23.72
N VAL A 291 -10.12 3.43 -22.84
CA VAL A 291 -9.26 2.26 -23.05
C VAL A 291 -10.09 0.97 -23.03
N ALA A 292 -11.03 0.86 -22.08
CA ALA A 292 -11.96 -0.27 -22.03
C ALA A 292 -12.88 -0.33 -23.25
N ALA A 293 -13.36 0.82 -23.73
CA ALA A 293 -14.18 0.92 -24.94
C ALA A 293 -13.41 0.47 -26.19
N ALA A 294 -12.15 0.88 -26.34
CA ALA A 294 -11.27 0.44 -27.42
C ALA A 294 -11.03 -1.07 -27.38
N ALA A 295 -10.76 -1.64 -26.20
CA ALA A 295 -10.59 -3.07 -26.02
C ALA A 295 -11.87 -3.87 -26.39
N ALA A 296 -13.04 -3.39 -25.95
CA ALA A 296 -14.32 -4.01 -26.28
C ALA A 296 -14.63 -3.92 -27.78
N PHE A 297 -14.26 -2.82 -28.43
CA PHE A 297 -14.42 -2.65 -29.88
C PHE A 297 -13.51 -3.63 -30.64
N VAL A 298 -12.28 -3.85 -30.22
CA VAL A 298 -11.38 -4.85 -30.81
C VAL A 298 -11.95 -6.26 -30.64
N ALA A 299 -12.46 -6.62 -29.48
CA ALA A 299 -13.11 -7.91 -29.23
C ALA A 299 -14.33 -8.10 -30.15
N PHE A 300 -15.16 -7.07 -30.33
CA PHE A 300 -16.31 -7.05 -31.25
C PHE A 300 -15.91 -7.29 -32.72
N GLN A 301 -14.85 -6.63 -33.21
CA GLN A 301 -14.34 -6.83 -34.56
C GLN A 301 -13.92 -8.29 -34.84
N ASN A 302 -13.59 -9.03 -33.79
CA ASN A 302 -13.21 -10.44 -33.88
C ASN A 302 -14.39 -11.41 -33.54
N GLY A 303 -15.60 -10.88 -33.36
CA GLY A 303 -16.82 -11.68 -33.12
C GLY A 303 -16.95 -12.19 -31.68
N TYR A 304 -16.30 -11.56 -30.74
CA TYR A 304 -16.28 -11.95 -29.32
C TYR A 304 -17.17 -11.06 -28.44
N LEU A 305 -17.68 -11.64 -27.36
CA LEU A 305 -18.41 -10.96 -26.30
C LEU A 305 -17.43 -10.31 -25.31
N SER A 306 -17.75 -9.10 -24.86
CA SER A 306 -17.09 -8.40 -23.77
C SER A 306 -18.02 -8.21 -22.58
N ALA A 307 -17.52 -8.31 -21.36
CA ALA A 307 -18.26 -8.02 -20.12
C ALA A 307 -17.56 -6.90 -19.33
N LEU A 308 -18.31 -5.86 -18.93
CA LEU A 308 -17.85 -4.79 -18.06
C LEU A 308 -18.60 -4.84 -16.73
N MET A 309 -17.87 -5.09 -15.65
CA MET A 309 -18.42 -5.14 -14.30
C MET A 309 -18.13 -3.84 -13.55
N ALA A 310 -19.18 -3.18 -13.05
CA ALA A 310 -19.12 -1.98 -12.23
C ALA A 310 -19.52 -2.28 -10.79
N PRO A 311 -18.95 -1.59 -9.76
CA PRO A 311 -19.22 -1.88 -8.37
C PRO A 311 -20.63 -1.48 -7.89
N THR A 312 -21.29 -0.58 -8.61
CA THR A 312 -22.63 -0.10 -8.27
C THR A 312 -23.52 -0.03 -9.51
N GLU A 313 -24.84 -0.11 -9.30
CA GLU A 313 -25.82 -0.02 -10.38
C GLU A 313 -25.79 1.33 -11.08
N ILE A 314 -25.57 2.41 -10.34
CA ILE A 314 -25.46 3.76 -10.88
C ILE A 314 -24.29 3.87 -11.85
N LEU A 315 -23.12 3.32 -11.47
CA LEU A 315 -21.96 3.27 -12.38
C LEU A 315 -22.21 2.38 -13.60
N ALA A 316 -22.87 1.23 -13.41
CA ALA A 316 -23.22 0.37 -14.52
C ALA A 316 -24.15 1.07 -15.52
N GLN A 317 -25.15 1.80 -15.04
CA GLN A 317 -26.04 2.62 -15.87
C GLN A 317 -25.29 3.74 -16.60
N GLN A 318 -24.38 4.46 -15.92
CA GLN A 318 -23.55 5.49 -16.55
C GLN A 318 -22.65 4.92 -17.66
N HIS A 319 -21.97 3.80 -17.38
CA HIS A 319 -21.18 3.11 -18.39
C HIS A 319 -22.07 2.66 -19.57
N PHE A 320 -23.25 2.11 -19.27
CA PHE A 320 -24.19 1.70 -20.30
C PHE A 320 -24.62 2.87 -21.20
N GLN A 321 -25.03 4.00 -20.61
CA GLN A 321 -25.43 5.18 -21.39
C GLN A 321 -24.27 5.76 -22.20
N GLY A 322 -23.09 5.91 -21.57
CA GLY A 322 -21.91 6.48 -22.24
C GLY A 322 -21.38 5.59 -23.36
N LEU A 323 -21.21 4.30 -23.08
CA LEU A 323 -20.67 3.34 -24.04
C LEU A 323 -21.68 2.99 -25.15
N SER A 324 -22.99 2.91 -24.86
CA SER A 324 -24.00 2.74 -25.92
C SER A 324 -24.00 3.90 -26.88
N ARG A 325 -23.93 5.15 -26.40
CA ARG A 325 -23.85 6.33 -27.25
C ARG A 325 -22.62 6.32 -28.16
N LEU A 326 -21.49 5.82 -27.68
CA LEU A 326 -20.23 5.77 -28.41
C LEU A 326 -20.16 4.59 -29.37
N LEU A 327 -20.58 3.39 -28.94
CA LEU A 327 -20.30 2.14 -29.63
C LEU A 327 -21.47 1.66 -30.53
N SER A 328 -22.74 2.05 -30.24
CA SER A 328 -23.87 1.63 -31.05
C SER A 328 -23.81 2.19 -32.49
N PRO A 329 -23.30 3.41 -32.75
CA PRO A 329 -23.10 3.87 -34.16
C PRO A 329 -22.07 3.02 -34.93
N LEU A 330 -21.18 2.32 -34.22
CA LEU A 330 -20.20 1.39 -34.79
C LEU A 330 -20.78 -0.03 -35.03
N GLY A 331 -22.07 -0.22 -34.76
CA GLY A 331 -22.76 -1.51 -34.92
C GLY A 331 -22.71 -2.43 -33.69
N MET A 332 -22.10 -2.02 -32.57
CA MET A 332 -22.06 -2.82 -31.37
C MET A 332 -23.40 -2.80 -30.61
N ARG A 333 -23.86 -3.95 -30.19
CA ARG A 333 -25.08 -4.14 -29.39
C ARG A 333 -24.69 -4.19 -27.89
N VAL A 334 -24.98 -3.12 -27.17
CA VAL A 334 -24.69 -2.99 -25.75
C VAL A 334 -25.93 -3.34 -24.96
N ALA A 335 -25.76 -4.09 -23.86
CA ALA A 335 -26.83 -4.46 -22.94
C ALA A 335 -26.45 -4.16 -21.48
N LEU A 336 -27.45 -3.96 -20.62
CA LEU A 336 -27.30 -3.74 -19.18
C LEU A 336 -27.93 -4.91 -18.41
N LEU A 337 -27.26 -5.40 -17.36
CA LEU A 337 -27.78 -6.39 -16.42
C LEU A 337 -27.47 -6.00 -14.97
N CYS A 338 -28.50 -5.53 -14.24
CA CYS A 338 -28.39 -5.06 -12.87
C CYS A 338 -29.38 -5.76 -11.93
N GLY A 339 -29.12 -5.71 -10.64
CA GLY A 339 -29.97 -6.32 -9.62
C GLY A 339 -31.36 -5.72 -9.52
N SER A 340 -31.51 -4.42 -9.73
CA SER A 340 -32.76 -3.65 -9.67
C SER A 340 -33.75 -3.91 -10.84
N MET A 341 -33.27 -4.49 -11.96
CA MET A 341 -34.11 -4.83 -13.10
C MET A 341 -35.19 -5.86 -12.75
N THR A 342 -36.34 -5.75 -13.39
CA THR A 342 -37.44 -6.73 -13.24
C THR A 342 -37.05 -8.12 -13.73
N ALA A 343 -37.69 -9.14 -13.22
CA ALA A 343 -37.42 -10.52 -13.67
C ALA A 343 -37.64 -10.72 -15.18
N LYS A 344 -38.59 -9.98 -15.77
CA LYS A 344 -38.86 -10.02 -17.21
C LYS A 344 -37.70 -9.43 -18.01
N GLU A 345 -37.24 -8.25 -17.63
CA GLU A 345 -36.09 -7.58 -18.27
C GLU A 345 -34.82 -8.41 -18.19
N LYS A 346 -34.53 -8.98 -17.00
CA LYS A 346 -33.38 -9.88 -16.81
C LYS A 346 -33.44 -11.07 -17.74
N ARG A 347 -34.60 -11.70 -17.86
CA ARG A 347 -34.80 -12.86 -18.75
C ARG A 347 -34.57 -12.47 -20.21
N ASP A 348 -35.16 -11.37 -20.68
CA ASP A 348 -34.98 -10.88 -22.04
C ASP A 348 -33.49 -10.63 -22.36
N VAL A 349 -32.77 -9.96 -21.45
CA VAL A 349 -31.32 -9.73 -21.64
C VAL A 349 -30.55 -11.05 -21.70
N LYS A 350 -30.82 -12.00 -20.81
CA LYS A 350 -30.16 -13.32 -20.80
C LYS A 350 -30.44 -14.11 -22.10
N GLU A 351 -31.67 -14.08 -22.60
CA GLU A 351 -32.04 -14.72 -23.88
C GLU A 351 -31.27 -14.08 -25.02
N ARG A 352 -31.19 -12.75 -25.08
CA ARG A 352 -30.40 -12.03 -26.08
C ARG A 352 -28.91 -12.35 -26.04
N ILE A 353 -28.32 -12.53 -24.86
CA ILE A 353 -26.93 -12.94 -24.72
C ILE A 353 -26.75 -14.36 -25.26
N ALA A 354 -27.59 -15.28 -24.86
CA ALA A 354 -27.52 -16.68 -25.29
C ALA A 354 -27.68 -16.82 -26.85
N LEU A 355 -28.46 -15.95 -27.46
CA LEU A 355 -28.63 -15.89 -28.93
C LEU A 355 -27.49 -15.15 -29.65
N GLY A 356 -26.45 -14.68 -28.97
CA GLY A 356 -25.36 -13.92 -29.56
C GLY A 356 -25.76 -12.54 -30.08
N MET A 357 -26.83 -11.95 -29.52
CA MET A 357 -27.37 -10.64 -29.92
C MET A 357 -26.84 -9.49 -29.02
N VAL A 358 -25.79 -9.74 -28.24
CA VAL A 358 -25.11 -8.77 -27.39
C VAL A 358 -23.61 -8.89 -27.65
N ASP A 359 -22.91 -7.76 -27.79
CA ASP A 359 -21.48 -7.69 -28.07
C ASP A 359 -20.74 -7.13 -26.83
N LEU A 360 -21.40 -6.27 -26.04
CA LEU A 360 -20.92 -5.78 -24.75
C LEU A 360 -22.02 -5.84 -23.71
N ILE A 361 -21.80 -6.61 -22.65
CA ILE A 361 -22.67 -6.64 -21.48
C ILE A 361 -22.07 -5.82 -20.34
N ILE A 362 -22.83 -4.88 -19.80
CA ILE A 362 -22.45 -4.04 -18.67
C ILE A 362 -23.34 -4.42 -17.48
N GLY A 363 -22.76 -4.55 -16.29
CA GLY A 363 -23.57 -4.87 -15.11
C GLY A 363 -22.80 -4.82 -13.81
N THR A 364 -23.46 -5.28 -12.76
CA THR A 364 -22.89 -5.42 -11.42
C THR A 364 -22.60 -6.91 -11.13
N HIS A 365 -22.54 -7.29 -9.86
CA HIS A 365 -22.44 -8.69 -9.43
C HIS A 365 -23.51 -9.62 -10.05
N ALA A 366 -24.56 -9.09 -10.64
CA ALA A 366 -25.55 -9.87 -11.39
C ALA A 366 -24.94 -10.66 -12.57
N LEU A 367 -23.80 -10.21 -13.13
CA LEU A 367 -23.07 -10.91 -14.18
C LEU A 367 -22.43 -12.24 -13.70
N ILE A 368 -22.15 -12.36 -12.40
CA ILE A 368 -21.49 -13.52 -11.80
C ILE A 368 -22.50 -14.64 -11.47
N SER A 369 -23.82 -14.34 -11.50
CA SER A 369 -24.85 -15.34 -11.16
C SER A 369 -24.74 -16.58 -12.04
N GLU A 370 -24.95 -17.77 -11.47
CA GLU A 370 -24.81 -19.05 -12.16
C GLU A 370 -25.76 -19.20 -13.37
N ASP A 371 -26.91 -18.52 -13.31
CA ASP A 371 -27.94 -18.53 -14.33
C ASP A 371 -27.68 -17.57 -15.51
N VAL A 372 -26.51 -16.92 -15.55
CA VAL A 372 -26.06 -16.06 -16.67
C VAL A 372 -25.00 -16.81 -17.45
N ASP A 373 -25.33 -17.24 -18.65
CA ASP A 373 -24.39 -17.82 -19.60
C ASP A 373 -23.80 -16.71 -20.51
N LEU A 374 -22.48 -16.70 -20.69
CA LEU A 374 -21.74 -15.70 -21.46
C LEU A 374 -20.92 -16.39 -22.57
N PRO A 375 -21.58 -16.85 -23.66
CA PRO A 375 -20.90 -17.57 -24.71
C PRO A 375 -19.89 -16.68 -25.43
N ASN A 376 -18.70 -17.23 -25.75
CA ASN A 376 -17.59 -16.52 -26.41
C ASN A 376 -17.11 -15.26 -25.66
N LEU A 377 -17.17 -15.27 -24.34
CA LEU A 377 -16.66 -14.18 -23.51
C LEU A 377 -15.13 -14.11 -23.59
N ALA A 378 -14.62 -13.19 -24.41
CA ALA A 378 -13.19 -13.02 -24.63
C ALA A 378 -12.56 -11.92 -23.76
N LEU A 379 -13.34 -10.91 -23.36
CA LEU A 379 -12.83 -9.78 -22.59
C LEU A 379 -13.67 -9.52 -21.34
N VAL A 380 -13.03 -9.53 -20.20
CA VAL A 380 -13.58 -9.15 -18.89
C VAL A 380 -12.98 -7.83 -18.46
N VAL A 381 -13.79 -6.80 -18.30
CA VAL A 381 -13.39 -5.50 -17.76
C VAL A 381 -13.96 -5.32 -16.36
N THR A 382 -13.12 -4.95 -15.38
CA THR A 382 -13.57 -4.61 -14.04
C THR A 382 -13.20 -3.19 -13.70
N ASP A 383 -14.18 -2.38 -13.26
CA ASP A 383 -13.96 -1.01 -12.82
C ASP A 383 -13.86 -0.92 -11.30
N GLU A 384 -12.98 -0.06 -10.77
CA GLU A 384 -12.77 0.18 -9.33
C GLU A 384 -12.49 -1.11 -8.53
N GLN A 385 -11.45 -1.84 -8.91
CA GLN A 385 -11.07 -3.16 -8.40
C GLN A 385 -11.09 -3.29 -6.88
N HIS A 386 -10.64 -2.26 -6.15
CA HIS A 386 -10.54 -2.30 -4.68
C HIS A 386 -11.87 -2.50 -3.94
N ARG A 387 -12.99 -2.40 -4.65
CA ARG A 387 -14.35 -2.61 -4.13
C ARG A 387 -14.89 -4.02 -4.38
N PHE A 388 -14.20 -4.81 -5.19
CA PHE A 388 -14.53 -6.21 -5.44
C PHE A 388 -13.60 -7.13 -4.64
N GLY A 389 -14.15 -8.18 -4.02
CA GLY A 389 -13.34 -9.27 -3.47
C GLY A 389 -12.62 -10.02 -4.61
N VAL A 390 -11.39 -10.51 -4.37
CA VAL A 390 -10.63 -11.30 -5.34
C VAL A 390 -11.47 -12.44 -5.93
N GLY A 391 -12.26 -13.14 -5.11
CA GLY A 391 -13.15 -14.23 -5.54
C GLY A 391 -14.27 -13.83 -6.50
N GLN A 392 -14.67 -12.56 -6.59
CA GLN A 392 -15.71 -12.14 -7.54
C GLN A 392 -15.17 -11.97 -8.96
N ARG A 393 -13.93 -11.49 -9.08
CA ARG A 393 -13.22 -11.37 -10.36
C ARG A 393 -12.96 -12.75 -10.94
N THR A 394 -12.43 -13.66 -10.13
CA THR A 394 -12.14 -15.04 -10.52
C THR A 394 -13.41 -15.73 -11.06
N LYS A 395 -14.55 -15.61 -10.36
CA LYS A 395 -15.83 -16.20 -10.80
C LYS A 395 -16.32 -15.67 -12.16
N LEU A 396 -16.05 -14.42 -12.52
CA LEU A 396 -16.44 -13.91 -13.84
C LEU A 396 -15.50 -14.43 -14.93
N SER A 397 -14.21 -14.52 -14.66
CA SER A 397 -13.24 -15.12 -15.58
C SER A 397 -13.43 -16.64 -15.76
N GLU A 398 -13.89 -17.35 -14.71
CA GLU A 398 -14.22 -18.79 -14.75
C GLU A 398 -15.41 -19.13 -15.65
N LYS A 399 -16.21 -18.13 -16.07
CA LYS A 399 -17.32 -18.32 -17.03
C LYS A 399 -16.87 -18.57 -18.46
N SER A 400 -15.59 -18.46 -18.74
CA SER A 400 -15.00 -18.64 -20.07
C SER A 400 -13.62 -19.28 -19.97
N ASP A 401 -13.15 -19.81 -21.08
CA ASP A 401 -11.85 -20.49 -21.17
C ASP A 401 -10.73 -19.45 -21.35
N HIS A 402 -10.12 -19.03 -20.23
CA HIS A 402 -9.01 -18.07 -20.16
C HIS A 402 -9.27 -16.74 -20.92
N PRO A 403 -10.29 -15.96 -20.52
CA PRO A 403 -10.57 -14.68 -21.17
C PRO A 403 -9.49 -13.64 -20.87
N HIS A 404 -9.33 -12.67 -21.74
CA HIS A 404 -8.54 -11.46 -21.47
C HIS A 404 -9.16 -10.67 -20.32
N THR A 405 -8.35 -10.21 -19.37
CA THR A 405 -8.81 -9.46 -18.20
C THR A 405 -8.21 -8.05 -18.22
N LEU A 406 -9.06 -7.05 -18.17
CA LEU A 406 -8.69 -5.64 -18.05
C LEU A 406 -9.25 -5.08 -16.75
N VAL A 407 -8.37 -4.62 -15.89
CA VAL A 407 -8.74 -4.04 -14.59
C VAL A 407 -8.53 -2.53 -14.65
N MET A 408 -9.49 -1.74 -14.18
CA MET A 408 -9.37 -0.29 -14.07
C MET A 408 -9.33 0.14 -12.60
N SER A 409 -8.43 1.07 -12.28
CA SER A 409 -8.37 1.67 -10.95
C SER A 409 -8.23 3.19 -11.02
N ALA A 410 -9.06 3.90 -10.24
CA ALA A 410 -8.93 5.34 -10.03
C ALA A 410 -8.12 5.71 -8.78
N THR A 411 -7.69 4.72 -8.00
CA THR A 411 -6.70 4.96 -6.94
C THR A 411 -5.31 4.94 -7.54
N PRO A 412 -4.62 6.07 -7.60
CA PRO A 412 -3.23 6.07 -8.01
C PRO A 412 -2.42 5.32 -6.93
N ILE A 413 -1.77 4.26 -7.32
CA ILE A 413 -0.79 3.52 -6.52
C ILE A 413 0.54 3.69 -7.22
N PRO A 414 1.64 3.96 -6.53
CA PRO A 414 2.95 4.01 -7.18
C PRO A 414 3.17 2.77 -8.06
N ARG A 415 3.67 2.96 -9.29
CA ARG A 415 3.80 1.89 -10.30
C ARG A 415 4.49 0.66 -9.76
N THR A 416 5.58 0.86 -9.03
CA THR A 416 6.38 -0.20 -8.42
C THR A 416 5.60 -1.02 -7.40
N LEU A 417 4.78 -0.35 -6.58
CA LEU A 417 3.92 -0.98 -5.59
C LEU A 417 2.74 -1.70 -6.26
N ALA A 418 2.19 -1.13 -7.33
CA ALA A 418 1.12 -1.77 -8.10
C ALA A 418 1.57 -3.11 -8.70
N LEU A 419 2.77 -3.19 -9.25
CA LEU A 419 3.37 -4.43 -9.77
C LEU A 419 3.59 -5.48 -8.67
N MET A 420 3.81 -5.08 -7.42
CA MET A 420 3.95 -6.03 -6.31
C MET A 420 2.61 -6.51 -5.76
N ILE A 421 1.67 -5.58 -5.59
CA ILE A 421 0.32 -5.90 -5.05
C ILE A 421 -0.48 -6.76 -6.04
N TYR A 422 -0.29 -6.49 -7.31
CA TYR A 422 -1.01 -7.11 -8.42
C TYR A 422 -0.05 -7.91 -9.31
N GLY A 423 0.90 -8.64 -8.73
CA GLY A 423 2.03 -9.27 -9.40
C GLY A 423 1.70 -10.12 -10.63
N ASP A 424 0.42 -10.47 -10.82
CA ASP A 424 -0.13 -11.14 -11.99
C ASP A 424 -0.59 -10.18 -13.09
N LEU A 425 -0.60 -8.84 -12.85
CA LEU A 425 -1.09 -7.84 -13.80
C LEU A 425 0.05 -7.04 -14.45
N ASP A 426 -0.02 -6.89 -15.78
CA ASP A 426 0.72 -5.84 -16.48
C ASP A 426 0.11 -4.47 -16.17
N VAL A 427 0.91 -3.41 -16.09
CA VAL A 427 0.44 -2.09 -15.67
C VAL A 427 0.60 -1.06 -16.78
N SER A 428 -0.49 -0.43 -17.19
CA SER A 428 -0.50 0.77 -18.03
C SER A 428 -0.97 1.98 -17.23
N ILE A 429 -0.20 3.07 -17.27
CA ILE A 429 -0.47 4.28 -16.51
C ILE A 429 -0.97 5.37 -17.44
N ILE A 430 -2.10 6.01 -17.06
CA ILE A 430 -2.60 7.22 -17.67
C ILE A 430 -2.26 8.39 -16.73
N ASP A 431 -1.12 9.01 -16.97
CA ASP A 431 -0.53 10.10 -16.21
C ASP A 431 -0.87 11.50 -16.78
N GLU A 432 -1.68 11.55 -17.83
CA GLU A 432 -2.16 12.77 -18.44
C GLU A 432 -3.67 12.94 -18.23
N LEU A 433 -4.09 14.18 -17.96
CA LEU A 433 -5.51 14.53 -17.93
C LEU A 433 -5.98 14.96 -19.34
N PRO A 434 -7.26 14.71 -19.69
CA PRO A 434 -7.82 15.18 -20.95
C PRO A 434 -7.68 16.70 -21.13
N PRO A 435 -7.45 17.17 -22.38
CA PRO A 435 -7.41 18.61 -22.67
C PRO A 435 -8.73 19.27 -22.25
N HIS A 436 -8.67 20.54 -21.83
CA HIS A 436 -9.78 21.36 -21.33
C HIS A 436 -10.21 21.10 -19.87
N ARG A 437 -9.65 20.13 -19.15
CA ARG A 437 -9.91 19.96 -17.74
C ARG A 437 -9.08 20.97 -16.91
N GLN A 438 -9.77 21.83 -16.15
CA GLN A 438 -9.09 22.78 -15.26
C GLN A 438 -8.66 22.12 -13.95
N PRO A 439 -7.45 22.40 -13.45
CA PRO A 439 -7.03 21.90 -12.13
C PRO A 439 -7.97 22.42 -11.03
N VAL A 440 -8.32 21.55 -10.10
CA VAL A 440 -9.16 21.92 -8.94
C VAL A 440 -8.31 22.72 -7.96
N LYS A 441 -8.74 23.95 -7.63
CA LYS A 441 -8.08 24.78 -6.62
C LYS A 441 -8.42 24.28 -5.23
N THR A 442 -7.43 23.82 -4.48
CA THR A 442 -7.63 23.26 -3.14
C THR A 442 -7.21 24.28 -2.08
N TYR A 443 -8.02 24.47 -1.05
CA TYR A 443 -7.75 25.36 0.08
C TYR A 443 -7.91 24.59 1.39
N VAL A 444 -6.97 24.82 2.32
CA VAL A 444 -7.07 24.31 3.70
C VAL A 444 -7.39 25.47 4.63
N ILE A 445 -8.52 25.40 5.33
CA ILE A 445 -9.00 26.48 6.18
C ILE A 445 -9.36 25.95 7.58
N SER A 446 -9.37 26.87 8.57
CA SER A 446 -9.94 26.56 9.91
C SER A 446 -11.44 26.81 9.94
N SER A 447 -12.12 26.25 10.94
CA SER A 447 -13.56 26.47 11.17
C SER A 447 -13.93 27.96 11.33
N LYS A 448 -12.99 28.80 11.73
CA LYS A 448 -13.19 30.26 11.83
C LYS A 448 -13.55 30.94 10.51
N LEU A 449 -13.13 30.34 9.40
CA LEU A 449 -13.39 30.82 8.03
C LEU A 449 -14.59 30.14 7.38
N LYS A 450 -15.33 29.32 8.11
CA LYS A 450 -16.42 28.49 7.59
C LYS A 450 -17.57 29.35 7.00
N GLU A 451 -17.92 30.43 7.65
CA GLU A 451 -18.96 31.35 7.13
C GLU A 451 -18.55 31.99 5.80
N ARG A 452 -17.27 32.35 5.67
CA ARG A 452 -16.72 32.85 4.40
C ARG A 452 -16.79 31.79 3.30
N ALA A 453 -16.49 30.53 3.62
CA ALA A 453 -16.61 29.41 2.71
C ALA A 453 -18.07 29.14 2.31
N TYR A 454 -19.01 29.28 3.22
CA TYR A 454 -20.46 29.20 2.91
C TYR A 454 -20.92 30.33 1.98
N ASN A 455 -20.48 31.55 2.21
CA ASN A 455 -20.83 32.66 1.32
C ASN A 455 -20.23 32.46 -0.08
N PHE A 456 -18.99 31.94 -0.18
CA PHE A 456 -18.39 31.58 -1.45
C PHE A 456 -19.18 30.47 -2.17
N LEU A 457 -19.66 29.46 -1.43
CA LEU A 457 -20.52 28.41 -2.00
C LEU A 457 -21.84 29.00 -2.52
N LYS A 458 -22.51 29.90 -1.74
CA LYS A 458 -23.75 30.55 -2.17
C LYS A 458 -23.59 31.35 -3.48
N GLU A 459 -22.49 32.09 -3.63
CA GLU A 459 -22.21 32.83 -4.87
C GLU A 459 -22.18 31.92 -6.11
N HIS A 460 -21.74 30.66 -5.95
CA HIS A 460 -21.74 29.69 -7.03
C HIS A 460 -23.11 29.04 -7.23
N LEU A 461 -23.86 28.77 -6.15
CA LEU A 461 -25.22 28.26 -6.22
C LEU A 461 -26.15 29.27 -6.91
N ASP A 462 -25.99 30.57 -6.64
CA ASP A 462 -26.74 31.68 -7.27
C ASP A 462 -26.49 31.76 -8.81
N ARG A 463 -25.35 31.27 -9.25
CA ARG A 463 -25.01 31.16 -10.69
C ARG A 463 -25.58 29.90 -11.35
N GLY A 464 -26.39 29.11 -10.63
CA GLY A 464 -26.94 27.82 -11.12
C GLY A 464 -25.97 26.66 -11.05
N LEU A 465 -24.84 26.80 -10.35
CA LEU A 465 -23.86 25.74 -10.11
C LEU A 465 -24.24 24.94 -8.86
N GLN A 466 -23.57 23.82 -8.63
CA GLN A 466 -23.87 22.90 -7.54
C GLN A 466 -22.65 22.63 -6.67
N GLY A 467 -22.89 22.15 -5.45
CA GLY A 467 -21.80 21.84 -4.52
C GLY A 467 -22.07 20.63 -3.65
N TYR A 468 -20.97 20.10 -3.10
CA TYR A 468 -20.98 19.03 -2.12
C TYR A 468 -20.46 19.53 -0.77
N ILE A 469 -21.06 19.04 0.32
CA ILE A 469 -20.49 19.11 1.66
C ILE A 469 -20.35 17.68 2.18
N VAL A 470 -19.11 17.26 2.47
CA VAL A 470 -18.80 15.89 2.95
C VAL A 470 -18.46 15.95 4.43
N CYS A 471 -19.14 15.12 5.22
CA CYS A 471 -18.90 14.95 6.64
C CYS A 471 -18.27 13.60 6.92
N PRO A 472 -17.26 13.50 7.82
CA PRO A 472 -16.68 12.22 8.18
C PRO A 472 -17.67 11.37 8.97
N LEU A 473 -17.64 10.05 8.74
CA LEU A 473 -18.23 9.10 9.67
C LEU A 473 -17.36 9.10 10.95
N VAL A 474 -17.99 9.20 12.12
CA VAL A 474 -17.24 9.07 13.38
C VAL A 474 -16.88 7.61 13.57
N GLU A 475 -15.58 7.28 13.51
CA GLU A 475 -15.03 5.92 13.51
C GLU A 475 -15.36 5.04 14.74
N ALA A 476 -16.01 5.59 15.77
CA ALA A 476 -16.22 4.84 17.00
C ALA A 476 -17.16 3.63 16.88
N MET A 477 -18.02 3.53 15.86
CA MET A 477 -18.86 2.34 15.55
C MET A 477 -19.48 2.50 14.16
N GLU A 478 -19.03 1.75 13.18
CA GLU A 478 -19.61 1.69 11.82
C GLU A 478 -21.13 1.41 11.80
N ASN A 479 -21.70 0.94 12.91
CA ASN A 479 -23.11 0.61 13.06
C ASN A 479 -23.87 1.44 14.13
N SER A 480 -23.30 2.57 14.59
CA SER A 480 -23.99 3.40 15.60
C SER A 480 -25.08 4.27 14.97
N PRO A 481 -26.32 4.26 15.51
CA PRO A 481 -27.40 5.16 15.07
C PRO A 481 -27.03 6.66 15.22
N VAL A 482 -26.16 7.01 16.15
CA VAL A 482 -25.74 8.38 16.47
C VAL A 482 -25.03 9.07 15.30
N ASN A 483 -24.28 8.35 14.46
CA ASN A 483 -23.53 8.95 13.35
C ASN A 483 -24.39 9.35 12.14
N LEU A 484 -25.55 8.75 11.99
CA LEU A 484 -26.49 9.04 10.90
C LEU A 484 -27.38 10.22 11.25
N GLN A 485 -27.83 10.29 12.49
CA GLN A 485 -28.51 11.48 13.00
C GLN A 485 -27.65 12.73 12.79
N ASN A 486 -26.32 12.63 12.95
CA ASN A 486 -25.42 13.77 12.77
C ASN A 486 -25.37 14.28 11.32
N ALA A 487 -25.43 13.44 10.28
CA ALA A 487 -25.41 13.93 8.89
C ALA A 487 -26.77 14.50 8.45
N GLU A 488 -27.86 13.87 8.86
CA GLU A 488 -29.22 14.36 8.60
C GLU A 488 -29.50 15.63 9.38
N GLU A 489 -29.19 15.67 10.69
CA GLU A 489 -29.30 16.84 11.54
C GLU A 489 -28.44 17.99 11.03
N TYR A 490 -27.23 17.72 10.58
CA TYR A 490 -26.35 18.74 10.02
C TYR A 490 -26.91 19.31 8.70
N ALA A 491 -27.44 18.47 7.83
CA ALA A 491 -28.09 18.92 6.60
C ALA A 491 -29.33 19.75 6.90
N ASP A 492 -30.14 19.36 7.90
CA ASP A 492 -31.30 20.13 8.38
C ASP A 492 -30.87 21.48 8.95
N GLN A 493 -29.79 21.53 9.73
CA GLN A 493 -29.24 22.80 10.23
C GLN A 493 -28.80 23.72 9.09
N LEU A 494 -28.14 23.17 8.07
CA LEU A 494 -27.72 23.92 6.89
C LEU A 494 -28.92 24.42 6.09
N ALA A 495 -29.94 23.60 5.91
CA ALA A 495 -31.16 23.96 5.17
C ALA A 495 -32.00 25.00 5.87
N ARG A 496 -32.09 24.94 7.22
CA ARG A 496 -32.82 25.94 8.02
C ARG A 496 -32.00 27.19 8.36
N GLY A 497 -30.69 27.14 8.18
CA GLY A 497 -29.76 28.22 8.50
C GLY A 497 -29.13 28.85 7.24
N PRO A 498 -27.84 28.63 7.01
CA PRO A 498 -27.09 29.35 5.96
C PRO A 498 -27.61 29.11 4.54
N PHE A 499 -28.28 27.98 4.25
CA PHE A 499 -28.75 27.62 2.91
C PHE A 499 -30.27 27.52 2.79
N ILE A 500 -31.03 28.35 3.54
CA ILE A 500 -32.49 28.33 3.56
C ILE A 500 -33.15 28.57 2.20
N ASN A 501 -32.46 29.26 1.29
CA ASN A 501 -32.97 29.57 -0.04
C ASN A 501 -32.61 28.51 -1.09
N TYR A 502 -31.92 27.42 -0.70
CA TYR A 502 -31.45 26.40 -1.61
C TYR A 502 -32.01 25.01 -1.25
N ARG A 503 -32.21 24.17 -2.24
CA ARG A 503 -32.60 22.79 -2.01
C ARG A 503 -31.37 21.96 -1.60
N VAL A 504 -31.36 21.52 -0.34
CA VAL A 504 -30.33 20.69 0.25
C VAL A 504 -30.80 19.25 0.24
N GLY A 505 -30.02 18.36 -0.36
CA GLY A 505 -30.22 16.91 -0.33
C GLY A 505 -29.25 16.24 0.64
N VAL A 506 -29.61 15.06 1.13
CA VAL A 506 -28.77 14.24 2.01
C VAL A 506 -28.52 12.88 1.39
N LEU A 507 -27.27 12.41 1.43
CA LEU A 507 -26.90 11.09 0.94
C LEU A 507 -25.98 10.36 1.94
N HIS A 508 -26.39 9.18 2.40
CA HIS A 508 -25.59 8.38 3.32
C HIS A 508 -25.73 6.87 3.07
N GLY A 509 -24.80 6.06 3.64
CA GLY A 509 -24.64 4.63 3.38
C GLY A 509 -25.87 3.77 3.62
N LYS A 510 -26.66 4.08 4.66
CA LYS A 510 -27.83 3.26 5.08
C LYS A 510 -29.12 3.52 4.30
N MET A 511 -29.13 4.50 3.39
CA MET A 511 -30.30 4.71 2.55
C MET A 511 -30.54 3.53 1.61
N ARG A 512 -31.83 3.27 1.32
CA ARG A 512 -32.19 2.25 0.33
C ARG A 512 -31.65 2.60 -1.04
N PRO A 513 -31.23 1.64 -1.87
CA PRO A 513 -30.68 1.92 -3.20
C PRO A 513 -31.55 2.86 -4.04
N LYS A 514 -32.86 2.65 -4.08
CA LYS A 514 -33.81 3.48 -4.82
C LYS A 514 -33.88 4.94 -4.32
N ASP A 515 -33.73 5.16 -3.01
CA ASP A 515 -33.74 6.50 -2.44
C ASP A 515 -32.44 7.24 -2.78
N LYS A 516 -31.30 6.52 -2.77
CA LYS A 516 -30.00 7.06 -3.23
C LYS A 516 -30.06 7.47 -4.69
N GLU A 517 -30.61 6.62 -5.53
CA GLU A 517 -30.79 6.87 -6.98
C GLU A 517 -31.63 8.13 -7.20
N ARG A 518 -32.79 8.21 -6.57
CA ARG A 518 -33.68 9.38 -6.67
C ARG A 518 -33.01 10.69 -6.27
N ILE A 519 -32.24 10.69 -5.19
CA ILE A 519 -31.52 11.90 -4.72
C ILE A 519 -30.40 12.26 -5.70
N MET A 520 -29.68 11.27 -6.19
CA MET A 520 -28.62 11.51 -7.17
C MET A 520 -29.16 12.02 -8.52
N ASP A 521 -30.29 11.51 -8.97
CA ASP A 521 -30.95 11.98 -10.18
C ASP A 521 -31.47 13.43 -10.01
N ALA A 522 -32.07 13.74 -8.85
CA ALA A 522 -32.49 15.09 -8.51
C ALA A 522 -31.29 16.07 -8.39
N PHE A 523 -30.14 15.58 -7.94
CA PHE A 523 -28.90 16.36 -7.92
C PHE A 523 -28.32 16.52 -9.33
N ALA A 524 -28.27 15.48 -10.12
CA ALA A 524 -27.76 15.52 -11.50
C ALA A 524 -28.64 16.40 -12.41
N SER A 525 -29.97 16.45 -12.20
CA SER A 525 -30.90 17.32 -12.93
C SER A 525 -30.87 18.79 -12.47
N GLY A 526 -30.17 19.10 -11.37
CA GLY A 526 -30.10 20.45 -10.79
C GLY A 526 -31.26 20.82 -9.87
N GLU A 527 -32.19 19.90 -9.59
CA GLU A 527 -33.26 20.14 -8.62
C GLU A 527 -32.69 20.34 -7.20
N ILE A 528 -31.69 19.57 -6.83
CA ILE A 528 -30.89 19.73 -5.60
C ILE A 528 -29.64 20.52 -5.96
N GLN A 529 -29.40 21.62 -5.28
CA GLN A 529 -28.26 22.50 -5.53
C GLN A 529 -27.07 22.18 -4.61
N LEU A 530 -27.35 21.72 -3.39
CA LEU A 530 -26.34 21.35 -2.41
C LEU A 530 -26.59 19.94 -1.91
N LEU A 531 -25.59 19.07 -2.04
CA LEU A 531 -25.66 17.70 -1.54
C LEU A 531 -24.74 17.52 -0.32
N VAL A 532 -25.36 17.25 0.83
CA VAL A 532 -24.64 16.88 2.06
C VAL A 532 -24.50 15.36 2.10
N SER A 533 -23.29 14.87 2.29
CA SER A 533 -23.07 13.43 2.27
C SER A 533 -22.00 12.97 3.26
N THR A 534 -22.06 11.69 3.59
CA THR A 534 -20.92 10.95 4.16
C THR A 534 -19.99 10.45 3.04
N THR A 535 -19.04 9.58 3.35
CA THR A 535 -18.07 9.00 2.39
C THR A 535 -18.69 8.27 1.18
N VAL A 536 -20.01 8.11 1.13
CA VAL A 536 -20.73 7.39 0.04
C VAL A 536 -20.57 8.07 -1.34
N ILE A 537 -20.23 9.36 -1.40
CA ILE A 537 -19.96 10.07 -2.68
C ILE A 537 -18.68 9.57 -3.38
N GLU A 538 -17.86 8.77 -2.73
CA GLU A 538 -16.70 8.15 -3.40
C GLU A 538 -17.10 7.34 -4.64
N VAL A 539 -18.39 7.00 -4.81
CA VAL A 539 -18.91 6.20 -5.91
C VAL A 539 -19.71 7.04 -6.92
N GLY A 540 -19.11 7.34 -8.00
CA GLY A 540 -19.49 7.18 -9.37
C GLY A 540 -20.40 8.16 -10.10
N VAL A 541 -21.17 9.11 -9.55
CA VAL A 541 -22.01 9.96 -10.39
C VAL A 541 -21.24 11.18 -10.91
N ASP A 542 -21.26 11.37 -12.21
CA ASP A 542 -20.67 12.52 -12.88
C ASP A 542 -21.68 13.66 -12.95
N VAL A 543 -21.41 14.75 -12.21
CA VAL A 543 -22.24 15.96 -12.22
C VAL A 543 -21.38 17.15 -12.66
N PRO A 544 -21.39 17.51 -13.97
CA PRO A 544 -20.53 18.56 -14.50
C PRO A 544 -20.72 19.94 -13.86
N ASN A 545 -21.94 20.24 -13.37
CA ASN A 545 -22.28 21.50 -12.70
C ASN A 545 -21.82 21.58 -11.24
N ALA A 546 -21.35 20.47 -10.65
CA ALA A 546 -20.82 20.47 -9.30
C ALA A 546 -19.38 21.00 -9.30
N VAL A 547 -19.20 22.23 -8.82
CA VAL A 547 -17.89 22.93 -8.86
C VAL A 547 -17.24 23.11 -7.51
N ILE A 548 -17.98 22.91 -6.41
CA ILE A 548 -17.43 23.08 -5.05
C ILE A 548 -17.55 21.75 -4.29
N MET A 549 -16.43 21.31 -3.74
CA MET A 549 -16.33 20.24 -2.77
C MET A 549 -15.84 20.81 -1.43
N MET A 550 -16.67 20.78 -0.41
CA MET A 550 -16.31 21.17 0.95
C MET A 550 -16.23 19.92 1.83
N ILE A 551 -15.15 19.76 2.57
CA ILE A 551 -14.90 18.56 3.41
C ILE A 551 -14.70 19.01 4.86
N GLU A 552 -15.61 18.61 5.72
CA GLU A 552 -15.57 18.88 7.17
C GLU A 552 -14.63 17.93 7.88
N ASN A 553 -13.88 18.43 8.88
CA ASN A 553 -12.90 17.65 9.64
C ASN A 553 -11.99 16.83 8.73
N ALA A 554 -11.39 17.49 7.75
CA ALA A 554 -10.59 16.85 6.69
C ALA A 554 -9.44 15.98 7.22
N GLU A 555 -8.97 16.25 8.44
CA GLU A 555 -7.96 15.45 9.13
C GLU A 555 -8.37 13.99 9.39
N ARG A 556 -9.65 13.69 9.36
CA ARG A 556 -10.18 12.33 9.57
C ARG A 556 -10.17 11.45 8.32
N PHE A 557 -9.95 12.06 7.17
CA PHE A 557 -9.89 11.34 5.89
C PHE A 557 -8.45 10.97 5.53
N GLY A 558 -8.27 9.83 4.87
CA GLY A 558 -7.02 9.50 4.20
C GLY A 558 -6.75 10.41 3.00
N LEU A 559 -5.47 10.61 2.64
CA LEU A 559 -5.12 11.44 1.48
C LEU A 559 -5.72 10.89 0.18
N SER A 560 -5.70 9.57 -0.01
CA SER A 560 -6.32 8.92 -1.17
C SER A 560 -7.82 9.16 -1.24
N GLN A 561 -8.53 9.17 -0.07
CA GLN A 561 -9.95 9.50 0.00
C GLN A 561 -10.22 10.97 -0.33
N LEU A 562 -9.42 11.89 0.24
CA LEU A 562 -9.52 13.32 -0.08
C LEU A 562 -9.30 13.57 -1.57
N HIS A 563 -8.35 12.88 -2.17
CA HIS A 563 -8.08 12.97 -3.60
C HIS A 563 -9.25 12.46 -4.45
N GLN A 564 -9.85 11.33 -4.10
CA GLN A 564 -11.04 10.79 -4.77
C GLN A 564 -12.23 11.74 -4.65
N LEU A 565 -12.47 12.32 -3.47
CA LEU A 565 -13.52 13.30 -3.24
C LEU A 565 -13.28 14.58 -4.06
N ARG A 566 -12.04 15.10 -4.08
CA ARG A 566 -11.65 16.22 -4.93
C ARG A 566 -11.93 15.95 -6.41
N GLY A 567 -11.68 14.73 -6.87
CA GLY A 567 -11.92 14.30 -8.25
C GLY A 567 -13.41 14.25 -8.65
N ARG A 568 -14.35 14.41 -7.70
CA ARG A 568 -15.80 14.49 -7.99
C ARG A 568 -16.23 15.86 -8.51
N VAL A 569 -15.41 16.87 -8.36
CA VAL A 569 -15.59 18.18 -8.99
C VAL A 569 -14.52 18.39 -10.09
N GLY A 570 -14.69 19.44 -10.91
CA GLY A 570 -13.74 19.70 -12.01
C GLY A 570 -13.99 18.85 -13.24
N ARG A 571 -15.24 18.41 -13.48
CA ARG A 571 -15.62 17.63 -14.65
C ARG A 571 -16.30 18.47 -15.75
N GLY A 572 -16.65 19.71 -15.42
CA GLY A 572 -17.17 20.69 -16.37
C GLY A 572 -16.08 21.66 -16.87
N SER A 573 -16.50 22.65 -17.64
CA SER A 573 -15.63 23.74 -18.15
C SER A 573 -15.35 24.84 -17.10
N GLN A 574 -16.09 24.85 -15.99
CA GLN A 574 -15.98 25.86 -14.95
C GLN A 574 -14.84 25.52 -13.97
N GLN A 575 -14.18 26.58 -13.44
CA GLN A 575 -13.19 26.42 -12.39
C GLN A 575 -13.81 25.79 -11.14
N SER A 576 -13.23 24.74 -10.62
CA SER A 576 -13.72 24.02 -9.46
C SER A 576 -12.80 24.18 -8.27
N TYR A 577 -13.39 24.02 -7.08
CA TYR A 577 -12.75 24.29 -5.80
C TYR A 577 -12.97 23.15 -4.82
N CYS A 578 -11.90 22.81 -4.07
CA CYS A 578 -11.96 21.88 -2.95
C CYS A 578 -11.56 22.61 -1.67
N ILE A 579 -12.43 22.64 -0.68
CA ILE A 579 -12.23 23.37 0.59
C ILE A 579 -12.15 22.34 1.71
N LEU A 580 -10.96 22.17 2.29
CA LEU A 580 -10.68 21.28 3.39
C LEU A 580 -10.75 22.06 4.70
N ILE A 581 -11.65 21.67 5.60
CA ILE A 581 -11.84 22.34 6.91
C ILE A 581 -11.20 21.47 7.98
N SER A 582 -10.24 22.03 8.72
CA SER A 582 -9.55 21.35 9.83
C SER A 582 -9.11 22.34 10.89
N ASP A 583 -9.38 22.01 12.15
CA ASP A 583 -8.90 22.74 13.33
C ASP A 583 -7.74 22.02 14.04
N ASN A 584 -7.27 20.91 13.48
CA ASN A 584 -6.19 20.14 14.07
C ASN A 584 -4.87 20.92 13.98
N LYS A 585 -4.21 21.09 15.15
CA LYS A 585 -2.96 21.84 15.29
C LYS A 585 -1.70 20.99 15.14
N ASN A 586 -1.85 19.66 15.03
CA ASN A 586 -0.70 18.75 14.86
C ASN A 586 0.06 19.12 13.58
N PRO A 587 1.39 19.35 13.66
CA PRO A 587 2.23 19.67 12.49
C PRO A 587 2.12 18.63 11.37
N GLU A 588 2.14 17.34 11.69
CA GLU A 588 2.02 16.25 10.73
C GLU A 588 0.70 16.28 9.96
N THR A 589 -0.42 16.60 10.66
CA THR A 589 -1.73 16.75 10.02
C THR A 589 -1.75 17.92 9.05
N LYS A 590 -1.15 19.05 9.44
CA LYS A 590 -1.05 20.24 8.57
C LYS A 590 -0.22 19.94 7.32
N GLU A 591 0.94 19.33 7.49
CA GLU A 591 1.80 18.92 6.38
C GLU A 591 1.06 18.00 5.43
N ARG A 592 0.35 17.00 5.95
CA ARG A 592 -0.48 16.07 5.18
C ARG A 592 -1.56 16.78 4.35
N LEU A 593 -2.30 17.70 4.94
CA LEU A 593 -3.33 18.46 4.22
C LEU A 593 -2.74 19.47 3.22
N GLU A 594 -1.55 20.01 3.51
CA GLU A 594 -0.84 20.92 2.62
C GLU A 594 -0.43 20.24 1.31
N VAL A 595 -0.13 18.95 1.31
CA VAL A 595 0.11 18.17 0.09
C VAL A 595 -1.07 18.26 -0.88
N MET A 596 -2.31 18.22 -0.36
CA MET A 596 -3.52 18.36 -1.18
C MET A 596 -3.66 19.75 -1.80
N HIS A 597 -3.10 20.79 -1.17
CA HIS A 597 -3.03 22.14 -1.71
C HIS A 597 -1.97 22.27 -2.80
N GLN A 598 -0.80 21.66 -2.61
CA GLN A 598 0.37 21.80 -3.47
C GLN A 598 0.27 21.02 -4.78
N THR A 599 -0.44 19.89 -4.81
CA THR A 599 -0.51 19.04 -6.01
C THR A 599 -1.92 18.56 -6.34
N ASN A 600 -2.22 18.53 -7.63
CA ASN A 600 -3.41 17.86 -8.18
C ASN A 600 -3.10 16.44 -8.68
N ASP A 601 -1.84 16.05 -8.73
CA ASP A 601 -1.38 14.74 -9.20
C ASP A 601 -1.65 13.67 -8.13
N GLY A 602 -2.54 12.73 -8.44
CA GLY A 602 -2.92 11.66 -7.54
C GLY A 602 -1.79 10.69 -7.23
N PHE A 603 -0.83 10.48 -8.14
CA PHE A 603 0.33 9.62 -7.91
C PHE A 603 1.26 10.22 -6.84
N LYS A 604 1.50 11.54 -6.89
CA LYS A 604 2.28 12.25 -5.87
C LYS A 604 1.59 12.22 -4.51
N VAL A 605 0.26 12.38 -4.49
CA VAL A 605 -0.53 12.26 -3.25
C VAL A 605 -0.41 10.86 -2.67
N ALA A 606 -0.48 9.82 -3.49
CA ALA A 606 -0.34 8.42 -3.06
C ALA A 606 1.08 8.09 -2.56
N GLU A 607 2.12 8.60 -3.21
CA GLU A 607 3.50 8.46 -2.73
C GLU A 607 3.70 9.08 -1.35
N TYR A 608 3.10 10.26 -1.13
CA TYR A 608 3.17 10.91 0.17
C TYR A 608 2.39 10.14 1.25
N ASP A 609 1.17 9.66 0.92
CA ASP A 609 0.34 8.85 1.84
C ASP A 609 1.08 7.56 2.24
N LEU A 610 1.75 6.92 1.29
CA LEU A 610 2.58 5.75 1.52
C LEU A 610 3.76 6.04 2.46
N LYS A 611 4.49 7.14 2.23
CA LYS A 611 5.61 7.56 3.09
C LYS A 611 5.15 7.91 4.51
N ALA A 612 3.98 8.54 4.66
CA ALA A 612 3.48 8.99 5.95
C ALA A 612 2.89 7.87 6.81
N ARG A 613 2.22 6.88 6.22
CA ARG A 613 1.53 5.80 6.95
C ARG A 613 2.31 4.50 7.05
N GLY A 614 3.28 4.29 6.18
CA GLY A 614 3.95 3.01 6.01
C GLY A 614 3.13 1.98 5.20
N PRO A 615 3.78 0.90 4.72
CA PRO A 615 3.14 -0.09 3.85
C PRO A 615 2.07 -0.93 4.57
N GLY A 616 2.18 -1.10 5.89
CA GLY A 616 1.28 -1.97 6.67
C GLY A 616 -0.18 -1.51 6.68
N ASP A 617 -0.41 -0.20 6.76
CA ASP A 617 -1.76 0.38 6.75
C ASP A 617 -2.32 0.50 5.32
N PHE A 618 -1.44 0.65 4.32
CA PHE A 618 -1.83 0.77 2.91
C PHE A 618 -2.26 -0.59 2.32
N LEU A 619 -1.59 -1.67 2.71
CA LEU A 619 -1.90 -3.03 2.26
C LEU A 619 -3.14 -3.61 2.97
N GLY A 620 -3.56 -3.02 4.10
CA GLY A 620 -4.73 -3.43 4.88
C GLY A 620 -4.62 -4.84 5.47
N LYS A 621 -5.27 -5.10 6.59
CA LYS A 621 -5.33 -6.43 7.24
C LYS A 621 -6.01 -7.52 6.38
N ARG A 622 -6.40 -7.25 5.13
CA ARG A 622 -7.24 -8.12 4.29
C ARG A 622 -6.65 -8.55 2.95
N GLN A 623 -5.43 -8.11 2.58
CA GLN A 623 -4.77 -8.66 1.38
C GLN A 623 -3.86 -9.83 1.78
N HIS A 624 -4.45 -10.99 1.92
CA HIS A 624 -3.77 -12.28 2.00
C HIS A 624 -3.14 -12.53 0.62
N GLY A 625 -1.80 -12.55 0.54
CA GLY A 625 -1.12 -12.90 -0.72
C GLY A 625 0.32 -12.43 -0.89
N LEU A 626 0.76 -11.38 -0.20
CA LEU A 626 2.18 -11.00 -0.24
C LEU A 626 2.92 -11.60 0.96
N PRO A 627 4.11 -12.19 0.74
CA PRO A 627 4.95 -12.67 1.85
C PRO A 627 5.37 -11.49 2.72
N GLN A 628 5.48 -11.73 4.02
CA GLN A 628 5.97 -10.73 4.96
C GLN A 628 7.45 -10.44 4.67
N LEU A 629 7.77 -9.20 4.29
CA LEU A 629 9.14 -8.77 4.05
C LEU A 629 9.93 -8.73 5.36
N LYS A 630 11.15 -9.30 5.35
CA LYS A 630 12.01 -9.45 6.53
C LYS A 630 12.89 -8.22 6.77
N ILE A 631 13.37 -7.56 5.70
CA ILE A 631 14.31 -6.44 5.78
C ILE A 631 13.93 -5.26 4.87
N ALA A 632 13.27 -5.52 3.75
CA ALA A 632 12.85 -4.49 2.82
C ALA A 632 11.64 -3.73 3.35
N ASP A 633 11.65 -2.43 3.16
CA ASP A 633 10.53 -1.53 3.42
C ASP A 633 10.13 -0.86 2.12
N LEU A 634 8.92 -1.16 1.64
CA LEU A 634 8.42 -0.68 0.36
C LEU A 634 8.24 0.85 0.29
N THR A 635 8.23 1.53 1.44
CA THR A 635 8.13 3.00 1.49
C THR A 635 9.47 3.68 1.31
N THR A 636 10.52 3.11 1.90
CA THR A 636 11.86 3.72 1.93
C THR A 636 12.79 3.16 0.86
N ASN A 637 12.49 1.96 0.32
CA ASN A 637 13.35 1.25 -0.62
C ASN A 637 12.82 1.22 -2.07
N MET A 638 12.06 2.24 -2.49
CA MET A 638 11.45 2.31 -3.83
C MET A 638 12.48 2.25 -4.97
N ASP A 639 13.64 2.88 -4.80
CA ASP A 639 14.71 2.86 -5.81
C ASP A 639 15.28 1.44 -5.99
N LEU A 640 15.51 0.73 -4.87
CA LEU A 640 15.98 -0.66 -4.89
C LEU A 640 14.91 -1.60 -5.47
N LEU A 641 13.64 -1.34 -5.20
CA LEU A 641 12.53 -2.09 -5.79
C LEU A 641 12.52 -1.94 -7.31
N THR A 642 12.67 -0.72 -7.82
CA THR A 642 12.74 -0.46 -9.26
C THR A 642 13.93 -1.20 -9.90
N GLN A 643 15.11 -1.16 -9.25
CA GLN A 643 16.29 -1.88 -9.71
C GLN A 643 16.10 -3.40 -9.68
N ALA A 644 15.46 -3.93 -8.64
CA ALA A 644 15.17 -5.35 -8.51
C ALA A 644 14.19 -5.86 -9.58
N GLN A 645 13.17 -5.07 -9.90
CA GLN A 645 12.23 -5.38 -10.99
C GLN A 645 12.92 -5.38 -12.36
N GLN A 646 13.79 -4.40 -12.64
CA GLN A 646 14.59 -4.40 -13.87
C GLN A 646 15.50 -5.63 -13.96
N ALA A 647 16.13 -6.02 -12.85
CA ALA A 647 16.94 -7.23 -12.79
C ALA A 647 16.10 -8.49 -12.99
N ALA A 648 14.86 -8.54 -12.47
CA ALA A 648 13.95 -9.65 -12.69
C ALA A 648 13.56 -9.83 -14.16
N GLU A 649 13.29 -8.74 -14.88
CA GLU A 649 13.04 -8.78 -16.32
C GLU A 649 14.27 -9.26 -17.12
N GLU A 650 15.48 -8.85 -16.74
CA GLU A 650 16.72 -9.31 -17.37
C GLU A 650 16.98 -10.81 -17.15
N LEU A 651 16.56 -11.34 -16.01
CA LEU A 651 16.68 -12.75 -15.65
C LEU A 651 15.53 -13.62 -16.15
N LYS A 652 14.56 -13.04 -16.84
CA LYS A 652 13.39 -13.75 -17.36
C LYS A 652 13.81 -14.91 -18.26
N GLY A 653 13.25 -16.09 -17.99
CA GLY A 653 13.61 -17.32 -18.71
C GLY A 653 15.00 -17.88 -18.43
N PHE A 654 15.80 -17.27 -17.55
CA PHE A 654 17.14 -17.72 -17.13
C PHE A 654 18.14 -17.97 -18.29
N ALA A 655 17.91 -17.34 -19.45
CA ALA A 655 18.64 -17.66 -20.69
C ALA A 655 20.17 -17.40 -20.62
N ASN A 656 20.59 -16.42 -19.83
CA ASN A 656 22.00 -15.97 -19.74
C ASN A 656 22.75 -16.50 -18.51
N LEU A 657 22.20 -17.48 -17.79
CA LEU A 657 22.78 -18.03 -16.57
C LEU A 657 23.37 -19.40 -16.80
N ASN A 658 24.46 -19.73 -16.10
CA ASN A 658 24.98 -21.09 -16.06
C ASN A 658 24.08 -22.01 -15.19
N GLU A 659 24.21 -23.32 -15.31
CA GLU A 659 23.33 -24.28 -14.61
C GLU A 659 23.42 -24.18 -13.08
N GLY A 660 24.59 -23.86 -12.52
CA GLY A 660 24.77 -23.67 -11.08
C GLY A 660 24.00 -22.40 -10.59
N GLU A 661 24.13 -21.29 -11.30
CA GLU A 661 23.38 -20.05 -10.98
C GLU A 661 21.87 -20.26 -11.10
N LYS A 662 21.40 -20.97 -12.14
CA LYS A 662 19.98 -21.31 -12.31
C LYS A 662 19.45 -22.12 -11.14
N GLN A 663 20.20 -23.10 -10.67
CA GLN A 663 19.81 -23.97 -9.57
C GLN A 663 19.69 -23.16 -8.26
N LEU A 664 20.69 -22.34 -7.93
CA LEU A 664 20.69 -21.50 -6.74
C LEU A 664 19.52 -20.50 -6.74
N LEU A 665 19.27 -19.88 -7.90
CA LEU A 665 18.18 -18.92 -8.05
C LEU A 665 16.81 -19.59 -7.91
N LYS A 666 16.61 -20.75 -8.54
CA LYS A 666 15.36 -21.53 -8.40
C LYS A 666 15.12 -21.98 -6.96
N GLN A 667 16.15 -22.39 -6.23
CA GLN A 667 16.03 -22.75 -4.81
C GLN A 667 15.64 -21.56 -3.95
N ALA A 668 16.25 -20.37 -4.18
CA ALA A 668 15.88 -19.15 -3.46
C ALA A 668 14.44 -18.74 -3.73
N ILE A 669 13.97 -18.84 -4.98
CA ILE A 669 12.57 -18.58 -5.38
C ILE A 669 11.62 -19.59 -4.69
N SER A 670 11.95 -20.89 -4.71
CA SER A 670 11.08 -21.93 -4.11
C SER A 670 10.91 -21.75 -2.61
N ARG A 671 11.91 -21.26 -1.88
CA ARG A 671 11.81 -20.92 -0.46
C ARG A 671 10.77 -19.82 -0.19
N ILE A 672 10.69 -18.80 -1.06
CA ILE A 672 9.66 -17.76 -0.94
C ILE A 672 8.28 -18.33 -1.27
N LEU A 673 8.16 -19.10 -2.34
CA LEU A 673 6.89 -19.70 -2.77
C LEU A 673 6.31 -20.67 -1.74
N SER A 674 7.13 -21.44 -1.01
CA SER A 674 6.64 -22.32 0.05
C SER A 674 5.98 -21.52 1.20
N HIS A 675 6.52 -20.37 1.55
CA HIS A 675 5.92 -19.46 2.56
C HIS A 675 4.65 -18.77 2.05
N VAL A 676 4.55 -18.50 0.75
CA VAL A 676 3.35 -17.91 0.11
C VAL A 676 2.23 -18.95 0.00
N GLY A 677 2.55 -20.19 -0.36
CA GLY A 677 1.56 -21.26 -0.53
C GLY A 677 0.86 -21.67 0.77
N GLU A 678 1.52 -21.61 1.92
CA GLU A 678 0.91 -21.85 3.23
C GLU A 678 -0.04 -20.72 3.69
N GLN A 679 0.08 -19.52 3.13
CA GLN A 679 -0.79 -18.37 3.44
C GLN A 679 -1.97 -18.24 2.45
N LEU A 680 -1.92 -18.92 1.30
CA LEU A 680 -2.99 -18.89 0.28
C LEU A 680 -4.00 -20.04 0.45
N ASN A 681 -3.69 -21.06 1.26
CA ASN A 681 -4.59 -22.14 1.70
C ASN A 681 -5.22 -21.80 3.07
#